data_feb3914331b9f2068d32df8c6c2193a9
#
_entry.id   feb3914331b9f2068d32df8c6c2193a9
#
_cell.length_a   1.000
_cell.length_b   1.000
_cell.length_c   1.000
_cell.angle_alpha   90.00
_cell.angle_beta   90.00
_cell.angle_gamma   90.00
#
_symmetry.space_group_name_H-M   'P 1'
#
loop_
_entity.id
_entity.type
_entity.pdbx_description
1 polymer ?
#
loop_
_entity_poly.entity_id
_entity_poly.type
_entity_poly.pdbx_seq_one_letter_code
_entity_poly.pdbx_strand_id
1 'polypeptide(L)'
;MTRFPPPQRQPIVWNVFMSLALVIATVVVYLPVRHHEFVNFDDDIFVTENPNIQDGLTWRSVRWALTAGLTHDERNADYWRPLSFLSHALDIELFGLRPAGHHLMNVGLHAAAAVALFLVLQSMTNAFWRCALVAALFALHPLRVESVAWVTERKDVLSGLFFMLTLGAYVGYVRHPFSLARYLAVALLFALGLMSKSMVVTLPFVLLLLDYWPLGRTRWVKPVVAGNNVTMPPGQLLKEKLPLFALAAASGLVTFLRGRAGPGAIGLLARIPLGMRIGNALLSYGRYIGKMVWPTRLAVFYPLHPGLPAAAVMGAGVGLVAVTAGVIWAARRKPWLVTGWFWYLGMLVPVIGLLQRGAEPMEDRFTYLPSIGLLIMLCWSVPARAVERRISKITTCILAAAVLAVCAALSRVQVGYWKDTETLFRHALDVTRDNWLAHNNLGSALERAGKINEAIAHYEQALRIRPDYAEAHNNWGNALRQSGRIPEAIEQYEQALRINPDFAKAHYNLGVALWQAGRTEDAIGHYEQALRIRPDYAVAHYNLGTTLGQAGRIPEAIEHLEQALRIKPDYAEAHYNLGIALVRLGRPQEAMGHWEQALRVQPHFAEAHYNLAIALEQAGKIKEAIGHYQQALRIKPDYNQARDALTRLQAGQ
;
A
#
# COMPACT_ATOMS: atom_id res chain seq x y z
N MET A 1 -30.36 38.85 15.19
CA MET A 1 -29.53 38.75 14.00
C MET A 1 -28.23 39.50 14.27
N THR A 2 -27.20 38.86 14.75
CA THR A 2 -25.88 39.47 14.96
C THR A 2 -25.17 39.53 13.61
N ARG A 3 -25.06 40.74 13.05
CA ARG A 3 -24.24 41.01 11.86
C ARG A 3 -22.79 40.80 12.25
N PHE A 4 -22.15 39.74 11.68
CA PHE A 4 -20.69 39.65 11.70
C PHE A 4 -20.14 40.84 10.89
N PRO A 5 -19.13 41.57 11.38
CA PRO A 5 -18.42 42.52 10.55
C PRO A 5 -17.85 41.78 9.32
N PRO A 6 -17.82 42.44 8.14
CA PRO A 6 -17.24 41.81 6.96
C PRO A 6 -15.81 41.38 7.29
N PRO A 7 -15.45 40.11 7.00
CA PRO A 7 -14.13 39.61 7.32
C PRO A 7 -13.08 40.41 6.52
N GLN A 8 -12.19 41.11 7.24
CA GLN A 8 -11.06 41.81 6.64
C GLN A 8 -10.15 40.77 5.96
N ARG A 9 -9.83 41.00 4.67
CA ARG A 9 -8.86 40.16 3.97
C ARG A 9 -7.53 40.27 4.71
N GLN A 10 -7.05 39.17 5.28
CA GLN A 10 -5.73 39.12 5.89
C GLN A 10 -4.66 39.37 4.80
N PRO A 11 -3.58 40.10 5.15
CA PRO A 11 -2.45 40.28 4.25
C PRO A 11 -1.91 38.93 3.76
N ILE A 12 -1.44 38.87 2.52
CA ILE A 12 -0.84 37.67 1.90
C ILE A 12 0.29 37.11 2.76
N VAL A 13 1.05 37.97 3.43
CA VAL A 13 2.13 37.62 4.34
C VAL A 13 1.70 36.63 5.43
N TRP A 14 0.52 36.78 6.01
CA TRP A 14 -0.01 35.86 7.03
C TRP A 14 -0.33 34.47 6.46
N ASN A 15 -0.81 34.39 5.23
CA ASN A 15 -1.03 33.12 4.57
C ASN A 15 0.27 32.39 4.30
N VAL A 16 1.32 33.11 3.85
CA VAL A 16 2.67 32.56 3.64
C VAL A 16 3.26 32.07 4.99
N PHE A 17 3.21 32.92 6.02
CA PHE A 17 3.69 32.56 7.35
C PHE A 17 3.01 31.29 7.89
N MET A 18 1.68 31.22 7.81
CA MET A 18 0.93 30.05 8.28
C MET A 18 1.24 28.80 7.46
N SER A 19 1.39 28.92 6.13
CA SER A 19 1.80 27.81 5.27
C SER A 19 3.18 27.27 5.66
N LEU A 20 4.15 28.14 5.89
CA LEU A 20 5.48 27.74 6.36
C LEU A 20 5.43 27.10 7.75
N ALA A 21 4.63 27.65 8.67
CA ALA A 21 4.45 27.05 10.00
C ALA A 21 3.85 25.64 9.94
N LEU A 22 2.87 25.41 9.07
CA LEU A 22 2.28 24.09 8.83
C LEU A 22 3.31 23.10 8.27
N VAL A 23 4.11 23.53 7.28
CA VAL A 23 5.17 22.68 6.71
C VAL A 23 6.21 22.32 7.78
N ILE A 24 6.71 23.32 8.51
CA ILE A 24 7.72 23.10 9.57
C ILE A 24 7.18 22.16 10.64
N ALA A 25 5.97 22.40 11.14
CA ALA A 25 5.34 21.56 12.18
C ALA A 25 5.17 20.11 11.70
N THR A 26 4.71 19.92 10.46
CA THR A 26 4.56 18.60 9.85
C THR A 26 5.92 17.90 9.74
N VAL A 27 6.91 18.57 9.17
CA VAL A 27 8.24 17.98 9.00
C VAL A 27 8.87 17.63 10.36
N VAL A 28 8.78 18.48 11.37
CA VAL A 28 9.33 18.22 12.72
C VAL A 28 8.70 16.98 13.34
N VAL A 29 7.38 16.80 13.23
CA VAL A 29 6.68 15.64 13.80
C VAL A 29 7.08 14.36 13.10
N TYR A 30 7.15 14.38 11.77
CA TYR A 30 7.41 13.18 10.96
C TYR A 30 8.88 12.94 10.63
N LEU A 31 9.81 13.83 11.00
CA LEU A 31 11.24 13.70 10.67
C LEU A 31 11.90 12.36 11.02
N PRO A 32 11.47 11.60 12.06
CA PRO A 32 12.06 10.28 12.34
C PRO A 32 11.94 9.29 11.21
N VAL A 33 10.93 9.41 10.35
CA VAL A 33 10.72 8.45 9.24
C VAL A 33 11.94 8.32 8.30
N ARG A 34 12.86 9.31 8.33
CA ARG A 34 14.13 9.24 7.58
C ARG A 34 15.05 8.10 7.99
N HIS A 35 14.81 7.52 9.17
CA HIS A 35 15.56 6.40 9.74
C HIS A 35 14.74 5.12 9.80
N HIS A 36 13.53 5.11 9.22
CA HIS A 36 12.67 3.95 9.16
C HIS A 36 13.07 3.06 8.00
N GLU A 37 12.83 1.77 8.17
CA GLU A 37 12.94 0.77 7.13
C GLU A 37 11.63 0.65 6.34
N PHE A 38 11.64 -0.08 5.23
CA PHE A 38 10.41 -0.53 4.61
C PHE A 38 9.71 -1.54 5.52
N VAL A 39 8.39 -1.42 5.63
CA VAL A 39 7.58 -2.35 6.41
C VAL A 39 7.15 -3.50 5.50
N ASN A 40 7.48 -4.72 5.91
CA ASN A 40 7.13 -5.91 5.17
C ASN A 40 5.66 -6.30 5.41
N PHE A 41 4.78 -5.47 4.90
CA PHE A 41 3.34 -5.67 4.93
C PHE A 41 2.71 -5.44 3.55
N ASP A 42 3.21 -4.49 2.79
CA ASP A 42 2.85 -4.24 1.39
C ASP A 42 4.04 -3.57 0.64
N ASP A 43 5.02 -3.01 1.38
CA ASP A 43 6.14 -2.29 0.78
C ASP A 43 7.02 -3.22 -0.06
N ASP A 44 7.09 -4.51 0.29
CA ASP A 44 7.78 -5.53 -0.50
C ASP A 44 7.08 -5.74 -1.85
N ILE A 45 5.78 -5.95 -1.85
CA ILE A 45 5.01 -6.26 -3.06
C ILE A 45 4.94 -5.05 -4.02
N PHE A 46 4.74 -3.85 -3.46
CA PHE A 46 4.47 -2.67 -4.28
C PHE A 46 5.70 -1.82 -4.58
N VAL A 47 6.79 -1.95 -3.80
CA VAL A 47 7.99 -1.12 -3.95
C VAL A 47 9.24 -1.97 -4.14
N THR A 48 9.67 -2.75 -3.11
CA THR A 48 11.03 -3.33 -3.11
C THR A 48 11.18 -4.59 -3.98
N GLU A 49 10.12 -5.35 -4.21
CA GLU A 49 10.12 -6.55 -5.03
C GLU A 49 9.31 -6.40 -6.33
N ASN A 50 8.87 -5.19 -6.67
CA ASN A 50 8.10 -4.95 -7.88
C ASN A 50 9.00 -4.68 -9.10
N PRO A 51 9.20 -5.66 -9.99
CA PRO A 51 10.13 -5.53 -11.11
C PRO A 51 9.69 -4.49 -12.14
N ASN A 52 8.44 -4.04 -12.10
CA ASN A 52 7.90 -3.12 -13.09
C ASN A 52 8.23 -1.65 -12.80
N ILE A 53 8.70 -1.35 -11.57
CA ILE A 53 9.06 0.02 -11.18
C ILE A 53 10.53 0.15 -10.76
N GLN A 54 11.28 -0.97 -10.63
CA GLN A 54 12.67 -0.95 -10.18
C GLN A 54 13.62 -0.24 -11.16
N ASP A 55 13.26 -0.16 -12.43
CA ASP A 55 14.02 0.59 -13.45
C ASP A 55 13.67 2.10 -13.46
N GLY A 56 12.92 2.61 -12.49
CA GLY A 56 12.49 4.00 -12.42
C GLY A 56 11.38 4.35 -13.41
N LEU A 57 11.32 5.65 -13.84
CA LEU A 57 10.33 6.17 -14.79
C LEU A 57 10.71 5.84 -16.23
N THR A 58 10.50 4.63 -16.66
CA THR A 58 10.68 4.17 -18.04
C THR A 58 9.34 4.11 -18.78
N TRP A 59 9.38 4.06 -20.13
CA TRP A 59 8.16 3.80 -20.91
C TRP A 59 7.51 2.46 -20.53
N ARG A 60 8.32 1.48 -20.16
CA ARG A 60 7.84 0.18 -19.65
C ARG A 60 7.04 0.35 -18.35
N SER A 61 7.57 1.08 -17.37
CA SER A 61 6.89 1.32 -16.09
C SER A 61 5.62 2.16 -16.27
N VAL A 62 5.63 3.16 -17.14
CA VAL A 62 4.44 3.98 -17.48
C VAL A 62 3.34 3.11 -18.12
N ARG A 63 3.69 2.35 -19.15
CA ARG A 63 2.75 1.45 -19.82
C ARG A 63 2.18 0.44 -18.83
N TRP A 64 3.04 -0.20 -18.06
CA TRP A 64 2.61 -1.15 -17.04
C TRP A 64 1.66 -0.50 -16.02
N ALA A 65 2.02 0.64 -15.41
CA ALA A 65 1.19 1.31 -14.42
C ALA A 65 -0.21 1.65 -14.95
N LEU A 66 -0.33 2.07 -16.21
CA LEU A 66 -1.61 2.39 -16.84
C LEU A 66 -2.43 1.14 -17.15
N THR A 67 -1.78 0.04 -17.52
CA THR A 67 -2.42 -1.24 -17.86
C THR A 67 -2.41 -2.23 -16.70
N ALA A 68 -1.59 -1.96 -15.68
CA ALA A 68 -1.55 -2.77 -14.47
C ALA A 68 -2.94 -2.83 -13.95
N GLY A 69 -3.42 -3.99 -14.01
CA GLY A 69 -4.66 -4.20 -13.66
C GLY A 69 -5.70 -4.40 -14.77
N LEU A 70 -5.42 -4.28 -16.01
CA LEU A 70 -6.18 -4.76 -17.16
C LEU A 70 -5.63 -6.12 -17.64
N THR A 71 -4.45 -6.52 -17.20
CA THR A 71 -3.79 -7.80 -17.46
C THR A 71 -3.84 -8.69 -16.22
N HIS A 72 -3.85 -10.00 -16.39
CA HIS A 72 -3.86 -11.01 -15.31
C HIS A 72 -2.49 -11.11 -14.62
N ASP A 73 -2.00 -10.05 -14.03
CA ASP A 73 -0.81 -10.10 -13.17
C ASP A 73 -1.27 -10.25 -11.71
N GLU A 74 -1.17 -11.44 -11.15
CA GLU A 74 -1.63 -11.78 -9.80
C GLU A 74 -0.97 -10.97 -8.69
N ARG A 75 0.25 -10.45 -8.91
CA ARG A 75 1.00 -9.69 -7.92
C ARG A 75 0.45 -8.30 -7.65
N ASN A 76 -0.36 -7.73 -8.58
CA ASN A 76 -0.78 -6.33 -8.54
C ASN A 76 -2.26 -6.14 -8.85
N ALA A 77 -3.08 -7.19 -8.74
CA ALA A 77 -4.42 -7.26 -9.33
C ALA A 77 -5.52 -6.47 -8.61
N ASP A 78 -5.33 -6.05 -7.36
CA ASP A 78 -6.46 -5.63 -6.53
C ASP A 78 -6.99 -4.22 -6.83
N TYR A 79 -6.16 -3.27 -7.26
CA TYR A 79 -6.60 -1.88 -7.45
C TYR A 79 -5.86 -1.18 -8.59
N TRP A 80 -6.62 -0.52 -9.47
CA TRP A 80 -6.06 0.37 -10.50
C TRP A 80 -5.66 1.72 -9.88
N ARG A 81 -4.36 1.94 -9.69
CA ARG A 81 -3.78 3.14 -9.07
C ARG A 81 -2.48 3.57 -9.76
N PRO A 82 -2.55 3.85 -11.08
CA PRO A 82 -1.36 4.07 -11.90
C PRO A 82 -0.47 5.21 -11.38
N LEU A 83 -1.06 6.30 -10.88
CA LEU A 83 -0.29 7.46 -10.45
C LEU A 83 0.49 7.18 -9.16
N SER A 84 -0.02 6.32 -8.27
CA SER A 84 0.73 5.88 -7.09
C SER A 84 1.95 5.04 -7.49
N PHE A 85 1.81 4.12 -8.44
CA PHE A 85 2.94 3.34 -8.95
C PHE A 85 3.98 4.21 -9.64
N LEU A 86 3.56 5.16 -10.48
CA LEU A 86 4.48 6.11 -11.13
C LEU A 86 5.19 7.01 -10.12
N SER A 87 4.52 7.38 -9.02
CA SER A 87 5.16 8.11 -7.93
C SER A 87 6.24 7.28 -7.21
N HIS A 88 6.03 5.95 -7.04
CA HIS A 88 7.07 5.07 -6.51
C HIS A 88 8.20 4.85 -7.51
N ALA A 89 7.90 4.70 -8.81
CA ALA A 89 8.92 4.63 -9.86
C ALA A 89 9.81 5.89 -9.89
N LEU A 90 9.21 7.07 -9.68
CA LEU A 90 9.95 8.33 -9.53
C LEU A 90 10.86 8.31 -8.30
N ASP A 91 10.38 7.81 -7.17
CA ASP A 91 11.18 7.69 -5.96
C ASP A 91 12.38 6.76 -6.18
N ILE A 92 12.19 5.65 -6.89
CA ILE A 92 13.28 4.72 -7.23
C ILE A 92 14.31 5.40 -8.12
N GLU A 93 13.89 6.18 -9.10
CA GLU A 93 14.81 6.93 -9.95
C GLU A 93 15.63 7.98 -9.16
N LEU A 94 14.97 8.66 -8.19
CA LEU A 94 15.62 9.72 -7.40
C LEU A 94 16.47 9.18 -6.24
N PHE A 95 16.03 8.11 -5.59
CA PHE A 95 16.59 7.66 -4.31
C PHE A 95 17.05 6.20 -4.33
N GLY A 96 16.79 5.45 -5.40
CA GLY A 96 16.93 4.00 -5.41
C GLY A 96 16.01 3.35 -4.36
N LEU A 97 16.44 2.23 -3.82
CA LEU A 97 15.74 1.53 -2.72
C LEU A 97 16.15 2.05 -1.33
N ARG A 98 16.45 3.35 -1.18
CA ARG A 98 16.74 3.97 0.11
C ARG A 98 15.43 4.40 0.79
N PRO A 99 15.01 3.76 1.90
CA PRO A 99 13.69 4.00 2.51
C PRO A 99 13.46 5.48 2.86
N ALA A 100 14.50 6.17 3.33
CA ALA A 100 14.43 7.57 3.75
C ALA A 100 13.80 8.50 2.68
N GLY A 101 14.17 8.34 1.40
CA GLY A 101 13.64 9.15 0.31
C GLY A 101 12.14 8.94 0.11
N HIS A 102 11.72 7.68 0.11
CA HIS A 102 10.32 7.29 -0.04
C HIS A 102 9.44 7.81 1.10
N HIS A 103 9.90 7.68 2.34
CA HIS A 103 9.19 8.22 3.52
C HIS A 103 9.09 9.74 3.48
N LEU A 104 10.20 10.46 3.18
CA LEU A 104 10.20 11.91 3.14
C LEU A 104 9.32 12.48 2.02
N MET A 105 9.17 11.76 0.90
CA MET A 105 8.22 12.14 -0.15
C MET A 105 6.77 12.10 0.38
N ASN A 106 6.39 11.07 1.16
CA ASN A 106 5.07 11.03 1.81
C ASN A 106 4.86 12.23 2.74
N VAL A 107 5.86 12.57 3.55
CA VAL A 107 5.80 13.75 4.45
C VAL A 107 5.63 15.04 3.65
N GLY A 108 6.36 15.21 2.55
CA GLY A 108 6.24 16.36 1.66
C GLY A 108 4.85 16.49 1.04
N LEU A 109 4.29 15.38 0.53
CA LEU A 109 2.94 15.36 -0.03
C LEU A 109 1.87 15.66 1.03
N HIS A 110 2.02 15.14 2.24
CA HIS A 110 1.11 15.42 3.36
C HIS A 110 1.18 16.89 3.79
N ALA A 111 2.37 17.46 3.91
CA ALA A 111 2.55 18.88 4.21
C ALA A 111 1.93 19.77 3.12
N ALA A 112 2.12 19.42 1.85
CA ALA A 112 1.48 20.12 0.72
C ALA A 112 -0.05 20.03 0.76
N ALA A 113 -0.61 18.85 1.11
CA ALA A 113 -2.05 18.66 1.28
C ALA A 113 -2.61 19.51 2.44
N ALA A 114 -1.89 19.61 3.56
CA ALA A 114 -2.29 20.43 4.71
C ALA A 114 -2.27 21.93 4.36
N VAL A 115 -1.25 22.41 3.65
CA VAL A 115 -1.18 23.78 3.15
C VAL A 115 -2.31 24.05 2.16
N ALA A 116 -2.54 23.14 1.21
CA ALA A 116 -3.64 23.27 0.24
C ALA A 116 -5.00 23.33 0.94
N LEU A 117 -5.23 22.48 1.96
CA LEU A 117 -6.45 22.51 2.77
C LEU A 117 -6.64 23.87 3.44
N PHE A 118 -5.58 24.42 4.08
CA PHE A 118 -5.62 25.76 4.68
C PHE A 118 -6.02 26.82 3.67
N LEU A 119 -5.32 26.89 2.53
CA LEU A 119 -5.54 27.90 1.51
C LEU A 119 -6.94 27.81 0.87
N VAL A 120 -7.40 26.58 0.61
CA VAL A 120 -8.73 26.32 0.04
C VAL A 120 -9.83 26.75 1.02
N LEU A 121 -9.76 26.33 2.28
CA LEU A 121 -10.73 26.74 3.29
C LEU A 121 -10.69 28.26 3.52
N GLN A 122 -9.49 28.86 3.54
CA GLN A 122 -9.33 30.30 3.67
C GLN A 122 -9.97 31.05 2.50
N SER A 123 -9.79 30.54 1.27
CA SER A 123 -10.39 31.15 0.09
C SER A 123 -11.92 31.11 0.10
N MET A 124 -12.52 30.05 0.67
CA MET A 124 -13.98 29.88 0.74
C MET A 124 -14.62 30.63 1.90
N THR A 125 -13.91 30.81 3.02
CA THR A 125 -14.54 31.25 4.27
C THR A 125 -13.98 32.56 4.83
N ASN A 126 -12.78 32.93 4.42
CA ASN A 126 -12.00 34.05 4.96
C ASN A 126 -11.83 34.00 6.50
N ALA A 127 -11.96 32.80 7.11
CA ALA A 127 -11.90 32.59 8.55
C ALA A 127 -10.51 32.06 8.95
N PHE A 128 -9.48 32.90 8.86
CA PHE A 128 -8.05 32.57 8.97
C PHE A 128 -7.74 31.57 10.08
N TRP A 129 -8.07 31.89 11.34
CA TRP A 129 -7.71 31.05 12.48
C TRP A 129 -8.44 29.71 12.51
N ARG A 130 -9.69 29.65 12.04
CA ARG A 130 -10.43 28.39 11.93
C ARG A 130 -9.83 27.49 10.85
N CYS A 131 -9.47 28.07 9.72
CA CYS A 131 -8.82 27.36 8.62
C CYS A 131 -7.45 26.84 9.02
N ALA A 132 -6.66 27.67 9.73
CA ALA A 132 -5.35 27.30 10.26
C ALA A 132 -5.47 26.15 11.27
N LEU A 133 -6.44 26.21 12.18
CA LEU A 133 -6.64 25.15 13.18
C LEU A 133 -7.09 23.81 12.52
N VAL A 134 -8.00 23.86 11.55
CA VAL A 134 -8.39 22.65 10.79
C VAL A 134 -7.19 22.03 10.10
N ALA A 135 -6.38 22.86 9.40
CA ALA A 135 -5.20 22.37 8.70
C ALA A 135 -4.11 21.85 9.64
N ALA A 136 -3.89 22.50 10.79
CA ALA A 136 -2.92 22.07 11.80
C ALA A 136 -3.36 20.76 12.47
N LEU A 137 -4.65 20.62 12.82
CA LEU A 137 -5.18 19.36 13.33
C LEU A 137 -5.11 18.24 12.27
N PHE A 138 -5.43 18.55 11.01
CA PHE A 138 -5.27 17.60 9.92
C PHE A 138 -3.80 17.15 9.77
N ALA A 139 -2.84 18.08 9.85
CA ALA A 139 -1.42 17.79 9.69
C ALA A 139 -0.83 16.98 10.85
N LEU A 140 -1.26 17.26 12.09
CA LEU A 140 -0.59 16.80 13.30
C LEU A 140 -1.35 15.72 14.08
N HIS A 141 -2.53 15.30 13.63
CA HIS A 141 -3.34 14.33 14.37
C HIS A 141 -2.80 12.90 14.22
N PRO A 142 -2.70 12.08 15.29
CA PRO A 142 -2.14 10.73 15.25
C PRO A 142 -2.77 9.77 14.23
N LEU A 143 -4.05 9.94 13.90
CA LEU A 143 -4.72 9.19 12.84
C LEU A 143 -4.15 9.42 11.43
N ARG A 144 -3.21 10.36 11.25
CA ARG A 144 -2.53 10.58 9.95
C ARG A 144 -1.30 9.72 9.80
N VAL A 145 -0.76 9.22 10.93
CA VAL A 145 0.55 8.56 10.96
C VAL A 145 0.58 7.35 10.03
N GLU A 146 -0.44 6.52 10.02
CA GLU A 146 -0.53 5.37 9.11
C GLU A 146 -0.40 5.78 7.64
N SER A 147 -1.17 6.79 7.19
CA SER A 147 -1.12 7.28 5.81
C SER A 147 0.19 7.97 5.43
N VAL A 148 0.96 8.50 6.40
CA VAL A 148 2.18 9.27 6.14
C VAL A 148 3.45 8.46 6.34
N ALA A 149 3.52 7.68 7.43
CA ALA A 149 4.70 6.90 7.79
C ALA A 149 4.84 5.62 6.97
N TRP A 150 3.75 5.03 6.52
CA TRP A 150 3.78 3.84 5.67
C TRP A 150 4.00 4.21 4.20
N VAL A 151 5.07 3.67 3.59
CA VAL A 151 5.46 4.03 2.21
C VAL A 151 4.37 3.68 1.21
N THR A 152 3.80 2.47 1.29
CA THR A 152 2.73 2.01 0.38
C THR A 152 1.45 2.86 0.48
N GLU A 153 1.21 3.56 1.59
CA GLU A 153 0.08 4.50 1.70
C GLU A 153 0.34 5.85 1.00
N ARG A 154 1.37 5.93 0.14
CA ARG A 154 1.54 7.01 -0.86
C ARG A 154 0.23 7.38 -1.53
N LYS A 155 -0.59 6.38 -1.82
CA LYS A 155 -1.93 6.52 -2.41
C LYS A 155 -2.83 7.46 -1.61
N ASP A 156 -2.70 7.51 -0.27
CA ASP A 156 -3.50 8.39 0.58
C ASP A 156 -3.06 9.84 0.50
N VAL A 157 -1.76 10.08 0.71
CA VAL A 157 -1.22 11.44 0.72
C VAL A 157 -1.27 12.08 -0.66
N LEU A 158 -1.03 11.28 -1.71
CA LEU A 158 -1.10 11.74 -3.10
C LEU A 158 -2.54 12.06 -3.53
N SER A 159 -3.49 11.15 -3.27
CA SER A 159 -4.90 11.40 -3.56
C SER A 159 -5.46 12.54 -2.71
N GLY A 160 -5.01 12.68 -1.46
CA GLY A 160 -5.36 13.79 -0.59
C GLY A 160 -4.91 15.14 -1.14
N LEU A 161 -3.69 15.22 -1.67
CA LEU A 161 -3.20 16.44 -2.33
C LEU A 161 -4.07 16.79 -3.55
N PHE A 162 -4.32 15.82 -4.45
CA PHE A 162 -5.17 16.06 -5.63
C PHE A 162 -6.60 16.39 -5.24
N PHE A 163 -7.12 15.81 -4.16
CA PHE A 163 -8.43 16.18 -3.61
C PHE A 163 -8.46 17.67 -3.22
N MET A 164 -7.46 18.15 -2.47
CA MET A 164 -7.39 19.57 -2.07
C MET A 164 -7.21 20.49 -3.28
N LEU A 165 -6.36 20.13 -4.23
CA LEU A 165 -6.16 20.88 -5.45
C LEU A 165 -7.44 20.96 -6.29
N THR A 166 -8.22 19.87 -6.37
CA THR A 166 -9.53 19.85 -7.03
C THR A 166 -10.51 20.79 -6.36
N LEU A 167 -10.57 20.82 -5.02
CA LEU A 167 -11.39 21.78 -4.28
C LEU A 167 -10.97 23.22 -4.60
N GLY A 168 -9.66 23.49 -4.64
CA GLY A 168 -9.14 24.82 -4.99
C GLY A 168 -9.52 25.25 -6.41
N ALA A 169 -9.35 24.37 -7.40
CA ALA A 169 -9.75 24.58 -8.78
C ALA A 169 -11.27 24.82 -8.89
N TYR A 170 -12.06 24.04 -8.11
CA TYR A 170 -13.50 24.20 -8.07
C TYR A 170 -13.92 25.56 -7.52
N VAL A 171 -13.28 26.07 -6.48
CA VAL A 171 -13.50 27.43 -5.98
C VAL A 171 -13.19 28.48 -7.06
N GLY A 172 -12.09 28.27 -7.80
CA GLY A 172 -11.75 29.12 -8.94
C GLY A 172 -12.79 29.08 -10.06
N TYR A 173 -13.37 27.93 -10.35
CA TYR A 173 -14.48 27.75 -11.29
C TYR A 173 -15.76 28.45 -10.82
N VAL A 174 -16.15 28.28 -9.56
CA VAL A 174 -17.36 28.90 -9.01
C VAL A 174 -17.32 30.42 -9.07
N ARG A 175 -16.15 31.03 -8.91
CA ARG A 175 -15.98 32.51 -9.01
C ARG A 175 -16.04 33.02 -10.45
N HIS A 176 -15.83 32.18 -11.43
CA HIS A 176 -15.91 32.50 -12.86
C HIS A 176 -16.71 31.40 -13.56
N PRO A 177 -18.03 31.36 -13.31
CA PRO A 177 -18.90 30.32 -13.85
C PRO A 177 -18.87 30.30 -15.38
N PHE A 178 -19.12 29.10 -15.94
CA PHE A 178 -19.10 28.83 -17.40
C PHE A 178 -17.74 28.86 -18.08
N SER A 179 -16.62 28.98 -17.33
CA SER A 179 -15.28 28.82 -17.89
C SER A 179 -14.95 27.33 -18.09
N LEU A 180 -14.99 26.87 -19.34
CA LEU A 180 -14.66 25.48 -19.70
C LEU A 180 -13.26 25.10 -19.25
N ALA A 181 -12.26 25.97 -19.45
CA ALA A 181 -10.87 25.69 -19.06
C ALA A 181 -10.73 25.43 -17.55
N ARG A 182 -11.44 26.20 -16.71
CA ARG A 182 -11.42 25.99 -15.25
C ARG A 182 -12.15 24.71 -14.86
N TYR A 183 -13.26 24.40 -15.55
CA TYR A 183 -13.97 23.14 -15.32
C TYR A 183 -13.13 21.92 -15.72
N LEU A 184 -12.42 22.00 -16.85
CA LEU A 184 -11.49 20.95 -17.28
C LEU A 184 -10.33 20.78 -16.30
N ALA A 185 -9.84 21.88 -15.69
CA ALA A 185 -8.85 21.77 -14.61
C ALA A 185 -9.40 21.02 -13.38
N VAL A 186 -10.66 21.25 -12.99
CA VAL A 186 -11.34 20.47 -11.93
C VAL A 186 -11.41 19.00 -12.32
N ALA A 187 -11.86 18.69 -13.54
CA ALA A 187 -12.00 17.32 -14.01
C ALA A 187 -10.64 16.59 -14.10
N LEU A 188 -9.60 17.28 -14.59
CA LEU A 188 -8.25 16.73 -14.68
C LEU A 188 -7.67 16.40 -13.29
N LEU A 189 -7.71 17.35 -12.34
CA LEU A 189 -7.20 17.14 -11.00
C LEU A 189 -7.98 16.05 -10.26
N PHE A 190 -9.30 15.97 -10.48
CA PHE A 190 -10.11 14.87 -9.96
C PHE A 190 -9.73 13.53 -10.57
N ALA A 191 -9.51 13.46 -11.89
CA ALA A 191 -9.04 12.24 -12.55
C ALA A 191 -7.68 11.77 -11.99
N LEU A 192 -6.72 12.69 -11.78
CA LEU A 192 -5.44 12.38 -11.14
C LEU A 192 -5.62 11.85 -9.71
N GLY A 193 -6.59 12.40 -8.95
CA GLY A 193 -6.98 11.88 -7.64
C GLY A 193 -7.50 10.44 -7.72
N LEU A 194 -8.40 10.14 -8.67
CA LEU A 194 -8.94 8.79 -8.91
C LEU A 194 -7.85 7.80 -9.34
N MET A 195 -6.88 8.24 -10.13
CA MET A 195 -5.70 7.44 -10.54
C MET A 195 -4.74 7.20 -9.38
N SER A 196 -4.85 7.93 -8.28
CA SER A 196 -4.06 7.72 -7.06
C SER A 196 -4.74 6.76 -6.09
N LYS A 197 -6.03 6.98 -5.78
CA LYS A 197 -6.83 6.11 -4.90
C LYS A 197 -8.32 6.23 -5.25
N SER A 198 -8.99 5.09 -5.40
CA SER A 198 -10.42 5.03 -5.75
C SER A 198 -11.36 5.65 -4.69
N MET A 199 -10.93 5.81 -3.43
CA MET A 199 -11.73 6.43 -2.36
C MET A 199 -12.22 7.84 -2.72
N VAL A 200 -11.53 8.55 -3.61
CA VAL A 200 -11.87 9.90 -4.06
C VAL A 200 -13.16 9.95 -4.90
N VAL A 201 -13.76 8.82 -5.29
CA VAL A 201 -15.07 8.74 -6.02
C VAL A 201 -16.18 9.53 -5.34
N THR A 202 -16.06 9.81 -4.05
CA THR A 202 -17.02 10.59 -3.27
C THR A 202 -16.91 12.11 -3.43
N LEU A 203 -15.85 12.60 -4.08
CA LEU A 203 -15.58 14.04 -4.22
C LEU A 203 -16.73 14.84 -4.86
N PRO A 204 -17.44 14.36 -5.90
CA PRO A 204 -18.58 15.11 -6.46
C PRO A 204 -19.69 15.40 -5.42
N PHE A 205 -19.92 14.49 -4.46
CA PHE A 205 -20.83 14.73 -3.34
C PHE A 205 -20.30 15.80 -2.38
N VAL A 206 -18.98 15.79 -2.11
CA VAL A 206 -18.35 16.85 -1.30
C VAL A 206 -18.49 18.21 -1.97
N LEU A 207 -18.34 18.31 -3.30
CA LEU A 207 -18.57 19.56 -4.02
C LEU A 207 -20.01 20.08 -3.86
N LEU A 208 -21.01 19.20 -3.87
CA LEU A 208 -22.42 19.58 -3.58
C LEU A 208 -22.59 20.09 -2.13
N LEU A 209 -21.90 19.47 -1.16
CA LEU A 209 -21.90 19.96 0.23
C LEU A 209 -21.25 21.34 0.34
N LEU A 210 -20.17 21.58 -0.40
CA LEU A 210 -19.52 22.90 -0.44
C LEU A 210 -20.38 23.95 -1.16
N ASP A 211 -21.17 23.56 -2.17
CA ASP A 211 -22.18 24.46 -2.78
C ASP A 211 -23.24 24.88 -1.79
N TYR A 212 -23.63 24.01 -0.86
CA TYR A 212 -24.52 24.35 0.25
C TYR A 212 -23.82 25.29 1.24
N TRP A 213 -22.69 24.90 1.80
CA TRP A 213 -21.83 25.70 2.66
C TRP A 213 -20.37 25.31 2.45
N PRO A 214 -19.43 26.25 2.33
CA PRO A 214 -19.52 27.70 2.57
C PRO A 214 -19.83 28.55 1.32
N LEU A 215 -19.89 27.95 0.12
CA LEU A 215 -20.03 28.71 -1.13
C LEU A 215 -21.39 29.36 -1.31
N GLY A 216 -22.43 28.83 -0.65
CA GLY A 216 -23.77 29.42 -0.64
C GLY A 216 -24.42 29.53 -2.04
N ARG A 217 -24.15 28.58 -2.93
CA ARG A 217 -24.73 28.53 -4.29
C ARG A 217 -26.18 28.06 -4.30
N THR A 218 -26.66 27.52 -3.16
CA THR A 218 -28.06 27.16 -2.97
C THR A 218 -28.88 28.35 -2.42
N ARG A 219 -30.20 28.35 -2.62
CA ARG A 219 -31.09 29.37 -2.06
C ARG A 219 -31.24 29.27 -0.53
N TRP A 220 -30.74 28.21 0.09
CA TRP A 220 -30.98 27.92 1.50
C TRP A 220 -29.98 28.59 2.46
N VAL A 221 -28.76 28.84 1.97
CA VAL A 221 -27.66 29.39 2.79
C VAL A 221 -26.99 30.52 2.02
N LYS A 222 -26.72 31.64 2.69
CA LYS A 222 -25.95 32.74 2.09
C LYS A 222 -24.47 32.37 2.01
N PRO A 223 -23.75 32.82 0.97
CA PRO A 223 -22.30 32.63 0.87
C PRO A 223 -21.61 33.29 2.07
N VAL A 224 -20.55 32.64 2.56
CA VAL A 224 -19.73 33.17 3.67
C VAL A 224 -18.86 34.34 3.20
N VAL A 225 -18.37 34.25 1.97
CA VAL A 225 -17.61 35.35 1.32
C VAL A 225 -18.44 35.91 0.18
N ALA A 226 -18.63 37.22 0.21
CA ALA A 226 -19.26 37.92 -0.89
C ALA A 226 -18.44 37.82 -2.16
N GLY A 227 -19.04 37.39 -3.24
CA GLY A 227 -18.40 37.20 -4.56
C GLY A 227 -19.46 37.01 -5.63
N ASN A 228 -19.04 36.81 -6.87
CA ASN A 228 -19.93 36.57 -8.02
C ASN A 228 -20.53 35.14 -8.01
N ASN A 229 -20.83 34.61 -6.83
CA ASN A 229 -21.43 33.28 -6.72
C ASN A 229 -22.88 33.31 -7.20
N VAL A 230 -23.12 32.72 -8.35
CA VAL A 230 -24.48 32.62 -8.90
C VAL A 230 -25.23 31.55 -8.12
N THR A 231 -26.37 31.93 -7.51
CA THR A 231 -27.31 30.98 -6.91
C THR A 231 -27.98 30.14 -8.00
N MET A 232 -27.96 28.84 -7.84
CA MET A 232 -28.53 27.89 -8.82
C MET A 232 -29.55 26.97 -8.16
N PRO A 233 -30.57 26.51 -8.88
CA PRO A 233 -31.44 25.44 -8.42
C PRO A 233 -30.64 24.15 -8.16
N PRO A 234 -31.00 23.32 -7.17
CA PRO A 234 -30.26 22.04 -6.86
C PRO A 234 -30.08 21.12 -8.07
N GLY A 235 -31.10 21.07 -8.96
CA GLY A 235 -31.00 20.25 -10.18
C GLY A 235 -29.93 20.75 -11.17
N GLN A 236 -29.66 22.05 -11.24
CA GLN A 236 -28.60 22.60 -12.09
C GLN A 236 -27.23 22.33 -11.46
N LEU A 237 -27.10 22.44 -10.13
CA LEU A 237 -25.89 22.08 -9.39
C LEU A 237 -25.56 20.60 -9.59
N LEU A 238 -26.56 19.72 -9.58
CA LEU A 238 -26.38 18.30 -9.85
C LEU A 238 -25.93 18.05 -11.30
N LYS A 239 -26.62 18.70 -12.29
CA LYS A 239 -26.24 18.60 -13.71
C LYS A 239 -24.79 19.02 -13.96
N GLU A 240 -24.33 20.08 -13.30
CA GLU A 240 -22.95 20.55 -13.39
C GLU A 240 -21.93 19.49 -12.94
N LYS A 241 -22.28 18.60 -12.00
CA LYS A 241 -21.42 17.52 -11.49
C LYS A 241 -21.55 16.19 -12.25
N LEU A 242 -22.52 16.07 -13.18
CA LEU A 242 -22.70 14.80 -13.92
C LEU A 242 -21.43 14.29 -14.60
N PRO A 243 -20.60 15.13 -15.27
CA PRO A 243 -19.35 14.63 -15.85
C PRO A 243 -18.37 14.11 -14.78
N LEU A 244 -18.34 14.70 -13.59
CA LEU A 244 -17.51 14.22 -12.49
C LEU A 244 -18.07 12.93 -11.90
N PHE A 245 -19.39 12.79 -11.79
CA PHE A 245 -20.01 11.49 -11.43
C PHE A 245 -19.74 10.40 -12.46
N ALA A 246 -19.71 10.75 -13.75
CA ALA A 246 -19.34 9.80 -14.81
C ALA A 246 -17.89 9.32 -14.66
N LEU A 247 -16.95 10.22 -14.37
CA LEU A 247 -15.54 9.86 -14.07
C LEU A 247 -15.45 8.96 -12.82
N ALA A 248 -16.19 9.30 -11.76
CA ALA A 248 -16.25 8.49 -10.54
C ALA A 248 -16.80 7.08 -10.83
N ALA A 249 -17.89 6.99 -11.59
CA ALA A 249 -18.50 5.72 -12.00
C ALA A 249 -17.56 4.88 -12.87
N ALA A 250 -16.86 5.50 -13.83
CA ALA A 250 -15.86 4.82 -14.65
C ALA A 250 -14.72 4.22 -13.81
N SER A 251 -14.17 5.00 -12.86
CA SER A 251 -13.15 4.50 -11.92
C SER A 251 -13.69 3.38 -11.04
N GLY A 252 -14.92 3.51 -10.54
CA GLY A 252 -15.59 2.48 -9.76
C GLY A 252 -15.81 1.19 -10.57
N LEU A 253 -16.20 1.30 -11.84
CA LEU A 253 -16.39 0.17 -12.75
C LEU A 253 -15.06 -0.57 -13.01
N VAL A 254 -13.99 0.18 -13.31
CA VAL A 254 -12.64 -0.39 -13.47
C VAL A 254 -12.25 -1.15 -12.20
N THR A 255 -12.41 -0.59 -11.02
CA THR A 255 -12.12 -1.25 -9.74
C THR A 255 -13.01 -2.49 -9.52
N PHE A 256 -14.29 -2.43 -9.90
CA PHE A 256 -15.24 -3.54 -9.76
C PHE A 256 -14.92 -4.70 -10.69
N LEU A 257 -14.67 -4.44 -11.98
CA LEU A 257 -14.35 -5.48 -12.97
C LEU A 257 -13.08 -6.24 -12.59
N ARG A 258 -12.12 -5.54 -11.98
CA ARG A 258 -10.88 -6.12 -11.52
C ARG A 258 -11.04 -7.04 -10.34
N GLY A 259 -11.72 -6.61 -9.35
CA GLY A 259 -11.90 -7.44 -8.18
C GLY A 259 -12.74 -8.70 -8.45
N ARG A 260 -13.28 -8.90 -9.66
CA ARG A 260 -13.86 -10.17 -10.11
C ARG A 260 -12.82 -11.14 -10.66
N ALA A 261 -11.68 -10.65 -11.09
CA ALA A 261 -10.64 -11.45 -11.73
C ALA A 261 -9.64 -12.08 -10.73
N GLY A 262 -9.63 -11.67 -9.46
CA GLY A 262 -8.74 -12.22 -8.43
C GLY A 262 -9.34 -13.43 -7.70
N PRO A 263 -8.57 -14.50 -7.47
CA PRO A 263 -9.08 -15.77 -6.90
C PRO A 263 -9.56 -15.70 -5.44
N GLY A 264 -9.34 -14.59 -4.72
CA GLY A 264 -9.70 -14.46 -3.29
C GLY A 264 -10.84 -13.50 -2.96
N ALA A 265 -11.11 -12.52 -3.80
CA ALA A 265 -11.90 -11.34 -3.43
C ALA A 265 -13.42 -11.58 -3.33
N ILE A 266 -13.99 -12.44 -4.18
CA ILE A 266 -15.43 -12.75 -4.14
C ILE A 266 -15.76 -13.72 -3.00
N GLY A 267 -14.84 -14.62 -2.66
CA GLY A 267 -15.05 -15.63 -1.61
C GLY A 267 -15.19 -15.05 -0.21
N LEU A 268 -14.47 -13.97 0.11
CA LEU A 268 -14.45 -13.41 1.47
C LEU A 268 -15.71 -12.61 1.78
N LEU A 269 -16.21 -11.81 0.82
CA LEU A 269 -17.46 -11.05 0.98
C LEU A 269 -18.69 -11.97 1.06
N ALA A 270 -18.67 -13.09 0.34
CA ALA A 270 -19.73 -14.09 0.43
C ALA A 270 -19.74 -14.80 1.79
N ARG A 271 -18.61 -14.84 2.51
CA ARG A 271 -18.47 -15.48 3.83
C ARG A 271 -18.93 -14.60 4.99
N ILE A 272 -18.97 -13.27 4.84
CA ILE A 272 -19.39 -12.36 5.93
C ILE A 272 -20.86 -11.95 5.71
N PRO A 273 -21.79 -12.38 6.61
CA PRO A 273 -23.20 -12.05 6.51
C PRO A 273 -23.44 -10.53 6.46
N LEU A 274 -24.41 -10.08 5.64
CA LEU A 274 -24.75 -8.66 5.48
C LEU A 274 -25.02 -7.96 6.82
N GLY A 275 -25.72 -8.63 7.75
CA GLY A 275 -26.00 -8.09 9.09
C GLY A 275 -24.72 -7.77 9.88
N MET A 276 -23.70 -8.63 9.78
CA MET A 276 -22.40 -8.39 10.42
C MET A 276 -21.66 -7.21 9.79
N ARG A 277 -21.72 -7.07 8.45
CA ARG A 277 -21.12 -5.93 7.72
C ARG A 277 -21.77 -4.62 8.11
N ILE A 278 -23.11 -4.58 8.18
CA ILE A 278 -23.86 -3.40 8.63
C ILE A 278 -23.53 -3.09 10.10
N GLY A 279 -23.53 -4.09 10.97
CA GLY A 279 -23.19 -3.90 12.39
C GLY A 279 -21.76 -3.35 12.57
N ASN A 280 -20.79 -3.90 11.84
CA ASN A 280 -19.43 -3.40 11.87
C ASN A 280 -19.33 -1.96 11.34
N ALA A 281 -20.00 -1.62 10.24
CA ALA A 281 -20.01 -0.28 9.67
C ALA A 281 -20.56 0.75 10.68
N LEU A 282 -21.68 0.44 11.34
CA LEU A 282 -22.26 1.31 12.38
C LEU A 282 -21.30 1.54 13.54
N LEU A 283 -20.67 0.47 14.04
CA LEU A 283 -19.67 0.57 15.11
C LEU A 283 -18.44 1.35 14.66
N SER A 284 -17.98 1.18 13.42
CA SER A 284 -16.79 1.84 12.89
C SER A 284 -16.98 3.35 12.78
N TYR A 285 -18.16 3.84 12.38
CA TYR A 285 -18.47 5.27 12.44
C TYR A 285 -18.28 5.83 13.85
N GLY A 286 -18.80 5.16 14.88
CA GLY A 286 -18.62 5.58 16.27
C GLY A 286 -17.18 5.49 16.75
N ARG A 287 -16.48 4.40 16.41
CA ARG A 287 -15.08 4.17 16.79
C ARG A 287 -14.15 5.23 16.18
N TYR A 288 -14.34 5.61 14.93
CA TYR A 288 -13.53 6.68 14.29
C TYR A 288 -13.72 8.03 14.97
N ILE A 289 -14.96 8.39 15.37
CA ILE A 289 -15.20 9.58 16.17
C ILE A 289 -14.48 9.47 17.52
N GLY A 290 -14.57 8.34 18.19
CA GLY A 290 -13.84 8.07 19.43
C GLY A 290 -12.34 8.24 19.29
N LYS A 291 -11.74 7.65 18.26
CA LYS A 291 -10.30 7.78 17.96
C LYS A 291 -9.89 9.20 17.53
N MET A 292 -10.81 9.96 16.93
CA MET A 292 -10.58 11.36 16.62
C MET A 292 -10.49 12.25 17.86
N VAL A 293 -11.23 11.90 18.93
CA VAL A 293 -11.21 12.64 20.20
C VAL A 293 -10.11 12.12 21.13
N TRP A 294 -9.88 10.80 21.14
CA TRP A 294 -8.93 10.11 21.99
C TRP A 294 -8.08 9.12 21.19
N PRO A 295 -7.02 9.60 20.51
CA PRO A 295 -6.24 8.82 19.55
C PRO A 295 -5.19 7.91 20.23
N THR A 296 -5.66 6.95 21.02
CA THR A 296 -4.84 5.94 21.67
C THR A 296 -5.13 4.55 21.09
N ARG A 297 -4.23 3.61 21.28
CA ARG A 297 -4.34 2.22 20.80
C ARG A 297 -4.60 2.16 19.30
N LEU A 298 -3.84 2.97 18.53
CA LEU A 298 -3.87 2.95 17.08
C LEU A 298 -3.07 1.75 16.58
N ALA A 299 -3.62 0.97 15.65
CA ALA A 299 -2.99 -0.23 15.13
C ALA A 299 -3.13 -0.30 13.60
N VAL A 300 -2.18 -0.92 12.95
CA VAL A 300 -2.18 -1.16 11.50
C VAL A 300 -3.32 -2.06 11.04
N PHE A 301 -3.85 -2.89 11.92
CA PHE A 301 -4.95 -3.81 11.62
C PHE A 301 -5.81 -4.06 12.86
N TYR A 302 -7.13 -4.05 12.68
CA TYR A 302 -8.13 -4.35 13.73
C TYR A 302 -8.92 -5.59 13.32
N PRO A 303 -8.77 -6.74 14.00
CA PRO A 303 -9.49 -7.95 13.65
C PRO A 303 -11.02 -7.80 13.76
N LEU A 304 -11.73 -8.40 12.83
CA LEU A 304 -13.18 -8.52 12.90
C LEU A 304 -13.54 -9.70 13.85
N HIS A 305 -14.16 -9.38 14.98
CA HIS A 305 -14.64 -10.40 15.89
C HIS A 305 -16.02 -10.92 15.44
N PRO A 306 -16.26 -12.24 15.44
CA PRO A 306 -17.51 -12.83 14.97
C PRO A 306 -18.75 -12.44 15.80
N GLY A 307 -18.57 -12.09 17.06
CA GLY A 307 -19.64 -11.72 17.98
C GLY A 307 -19.75 -10.22 18.23
N LEU A 308 -20.38 -9.46 17.31
CA LEU A 308 -20.65 -8.04 17.56
C LEU A 308 -21.74 -7.89 18.63
N PRO A 309 -21.49 -7.16 19.74
CA PRO A 309 -22.52 -6.98 20.77
C PRO A 309 -23.74 -6.21 20.20
N ALA A 310 -24.91 -6.84 20.17
CA ALA A 310 -26.11 -6.25 19.58
C ALA A 310 -26.47 -4.90 20.21
N ALA A 311 -26.32 -4.77 21.54
CA ALA A 311 -26.55 -3.50 22.24
C ALA A 311 -25.62 -2.38 21.77
N ALA A 312 -24.33 -2.69 21.50
CA ALA A 312 -23.39 -1.69 20.99
C ALA A 312 -23.73 -1.28 19.56
N VAL A 313 -24.13 -2.24 18.71
CA VAL A 313 -24.57 -1.95 17.32
C VAL A 313 -25.82 -1.10 17.32
N MET A 314 -26.83 -1.44 18.11
CA MET A 314 -28.05 -0.64 18.26
C MET A 314 -27.74 0.76 18.80
N GLY A 315 -26.91 0.86 19.85
CA GLY A 315 -26.48 2.14 20.42
C GLY A 315 -25.77 3.03 19.42
N ALA A 316 -24.85 2.46 18.61
CA ALA A 316 -24.19 3.20 17.53
C ALA A 316 -25.17 3.67 16.46
N GLY A 317 -26.11 2.81 16.05
CA GLY A 317 -27.16 3.16 15.09
C GLY A 317 -28.05 4.29 15.58
N VAL A 318 -28.57 4.18 16.79
CA VAL A 318 -29.39 5.23 17.44
C VAL A 318 -28.60 6.52 17.57
N GLY A 319 -27.33 6.47 18.00
CA GLY A 319 -26.46 7.62 18.11
C GLY A 319 -26.25 8.33 16.76
N LEU A 320 -25.96 7.58 15.68
CA LEU A 320 -25.82 8.14 14.34
C LEU A 320 -27.11 8.80 13.86
N VAL A 321 -28.26 8.17 14.07
CA VAL A 321 -29.57 8.75 13.71
C VAL A 321 -29.83 10.01 14.52
N ALA A 322 -29.59 10.02 15.82
CA ALA A 322 -29.80 11.18 16.70
C ALA A 322 -28.90 12.36 16.30
N VAL A 323 -27.61 12.11 16.04
CA VAL A 323 -26.68 13.17 15.57
C VAL A 323 -27.12 13.69 14.21
N THR A 324 -27.50 12.82 13.27
CA THR A 324 -27.97 13.22 11.94
C THR A 324 -29.22 14.07 12.03
N ALA A 325 -30.21 13.69 12.85
CA ALA A 325 -31.41 14.46 13.08
C ALA A 325 -31.10 15.85 13.69
N GLY A 326 -30.21 15.91 14.69
CA GLY A 326 -29.75 17.15 15.29
C GLY A 326 -29.02 18.06 14.31
N VAL A 327 -28.20 17.51 13.43
CA VAL A 327 -27.50 18.25 12.36
C VAL A 327 -28.50 18.82 11.36
N ILE A 328 -29.49 18.02 10.92
CA ILE A 328 -30.55 18.49 10.00
C ILE A 328 -31.40 19.55 10.67
N TRP A 329 -31.79 19.38 11.92
CA TRP A 329 -32.55 20.40 12.67
C TRP A 329 -31.76 21.71 12.77
N ALA A 330 -30.45 21.66 12.99
CA ALA A 330 -29.60 22.85 13.09
C ALA A 330 -29.21 23.44 11.72
N ALA A 331 -29.53 22.79 10.60
CA ALA A 331 -29.04 23.10 9.25
C ALA A 331 -29.11 24.58 8.85
N ARG A 332 -30.24 25.24 9.11
CA ARG A 332 -30.43 26.65 8.75
C ARG A 332 -29.63 27.61 9.64
N ARG A 333 -29.32 27.22 10.88
CA ARG A 333 -28.59 28.06 11.86
C ARG A 333 -27.11 27.82 11.86
N LYS A 334 -26.70 26.55 11.62
CA LYS A 334 -25.33 26.06 11.69
C LYS A 334 -25.01 25.20 10.46
N PRO A 335 -24.98 25.76 9.24
CA PRO A 335 -24.88 25.00 8.00
C PRO A 335 -23.56 24.21 7.89
N TRP A 336 -22.49 24.64 8.57
CA TRP A 336 -21.21 23.90 8.62
C TRP A 336 -21.33 22.51 9.26
N LEU A 337 -22.35 22.30 10.14
CA LEU A 337 -22.59 20.98 10.72
C LEU A 337 -23.07 19.99 9.65
N VAL A 338 -23.95 20.45 8.73
CA VAL A 338 -24.42 19.62 7.61
C VAL A 338 -23.26 19.23 6.71
N THR A 339 -22.48 20.23 6.26
CA THR A 339 -21.34 19.98 5.38
C THR A 339 -20.33 19.03 6.04
N GLY A 340 -19.95 19.29 7.30
CA GLY A 340 -18.96 18.46 7.98
C GLY A 340 -19.45 17.04 8.27
N TRP A 341 -20.70 16.89 8.72
CA TRP A 341 -21.27 15.59 9.05
C TRP A 341 -21.45 14.69 7.83
N PHE A 342 -22.07 15.22 6.77
CA PHE A 342 -22.27 14.43 5.55
C PHE A 342 -20.98 14.23 4.74
N TRP A 343 -19.99 15.12 4.89
CA TRP A 343 -18.63 14.86 4.41
C TRP A 343 -18.04 13.61 5.12
N TYR A 344 -18.07 13.59 6.45
CA TYR A 344 -17.58 12.47 7.24
C TYR A 344 -18.28 11.16 6.89
N LEU A 345 -19.62 11.14 6.93
CA LEU A 345 -20.40 9.96 6.61
C LEU A 345 -20.18 9.49 5.16
N GLY A 346 -20.31 10.40 4.21
CA GLY A 346 -20.27 10.08 2.78
C GLY A 346 -18.92 9.59 2.31
N MET A 347 -17.84 10.18 2.81
CA MET A 347 -16.49 9.74 2.41
C MET A 347 -16.09 8.39 2.99
N LEU A 348 -16.68 7.92 4.07
CA LEU A 348 -16.42 6.60 4.63
C LEU A 348 -17.19 5.47 3.91
N VAL A 349 -18.28 5.77 3.20
CA VAL A 349 -19.13 4.75 2.55
C VAL A 349 -18.34 3.75 1.70
N PRO A 350 -17.37 4.14 0.85
CA PRO A 350 -16.62 3.19 0.03
C PRO A 350 -15.74 2.24 0.83
N VAL A 351 -15.30 2.62 2.04
CA VAL A 351 -14.25 1.92 2.82
C VAL A 351 -14.71 1.38 4.16
N ILE A 352 -15.96 1.65 4.59
CA ILE A 352 -16.46 1.26 5.91
C ILE A 352 -16.88 -0.21 6.02
N GLY A 353 -16.59 -1.02 5.00
CA GLY A 353 -16.89 -2.45 4.98
C GLY A 353 -18.26 -2.84 4.42
N LEU A 354 -19.06 -1.88 3.91
CA LEU A 354 -20.33 -2.20 3.22
C LEU A 354 -20.10 -2.71 1.80
N LEU A 355 -19.18 -2.07 1.06
CA LEU A 355 -18.86 -2.34 -0.35
C LEU A 355 -17.47 -2.95 -0.53
N GLN A 356 -16.63 -2.90 0.49
CA GLN A 356 -15.22 -3.28 0.42
C GLN A 356 -15.03 -4.79 0.39
N ARG A 357 -13.99 -5.24 -0.32
CA ARG A 357 -13.68 -6.65 -0.62
C ARG A 357 -12.59 -7.26 0.26
N GLY A 358 -12.08 -6.56 1.28
CA GLY A 358 -11.03 -7.05 2.17
C GLY A 358 -11.56 -7.61 3.49
N ALA A 359 -10.72 -8.39 4.18
CA ALA A 359 -10.94 -8.85 5.55
C ALA A 359 -10.82 -7.73 6.60
N GLU A 360 -10.57 -6.50 6.16
CA GLU A 360 -10.21 -5.36 6.98
C GLU A 360 -11.45 -4.56 7.36
N PRO A 361 -11.97 -4.77 8.58
CA PRO A 361 -13.23 -4.15 9.00
C PRO A 361 -13.08 -2.67 9.35
N MET A 362 -11.86 -2.25 9.70
CA MET A 362 -11.54 -0.90 10.16
C MET A 362 -10.04 -0.66 10.04
N GLU A 363 -9.64 0.54 9.58
CA GLU A 363 -8.24 0.99 9.50
C GLU A 363 -8.16 2.48 9.79
N ASP A 364 -7.14 2.93 10.50
CA ASP A 364 -7.00 4.33 10.91
C ASP A 364 -6.83 5.26 9.70
N ARG A 365 -6.17 4.80 8.63
CA ARG A 365 -5.96 5.52 7.35
C ARG A 365 -7.25 5.89 6.63
N PHE A 366 -8.34 5.15 6.82
CA PHE A 366 -9.63 5.48 6.22
C PHE A 366 -10.20 6.81 6.71
N THR A 367 -9.69 7.35 7.83
CA THR A 367 -10.10 8.66 8.35
C THR A 367 -9.37 9.82 7.68
N TYR A 368 -8.40 9.60 6.78
CA TYR A 368 -7.52 10.64 6.25
C TYR A 368 -8.29 11.84 5.68
N LEU A 369 -9.21 11.63 4.76
CA LEU A 369 -10.06 12.69 4.19
C LEU A 369 -11.39 12.90 4.95
N PRO A 370 -12.08 11.85 5.44
CA PRO A 370 -13.34 12.01 6.15
C PRO A 370 -13.27 12.88 7.40
N SER A 371 -12.18 12.80 8.16
CA SER A 371 -12.02 13.58 9.39
C SER A 371 -12.03 15.09 9.19
N ILE A 372 -11.73 15.60 7.99
CA ILE A 372 -11.79 17.02 7.66
C ILE A 372 -13.19 17.56 7.94
N GLY A 373 -14.24 16.78 7.62
CA GLY A 373 -15.60 17.12 7.95
C GLY A 373 -15.83 17.35 9.45
N LEU A 374 -15.32 16.44 10.29
CA LEU A 374 -15.42 16.56 11.75
C LEU A 374 -14.62 17.76 12.27
N LEU A 375 -13.43 18.02 11.72
CA LEU A 375 -12.61 19.19 12.07
C LEU A 375 -13.31 20.50 11.70
N ILE A 376 -13.97 20.57 10.57
CA ILE A 376 -14.81 21.71 10.19
C ILE A 376 -15.93 21.89 11.22
N MET A 377 -16.66 20.83 11.57
CA MET A 377 -17.72 20.92 12.59
C MET A 377 -17.16 21.46 13.91
N LEU A 378 -16.07 20.95 14.38
CA LEU A 378 -15.40 21.36 15.62
C LEU A 378 -15.01 22.85 15.59
N CYS A 379 -14.21 23.26 14.60
CA CYS A 379 -13.61 24.59 14.54
C CYS A 379 -14.66 25.69 14.28
N TRP A 380 -15.71 25.42 13.52
CA TRP A 380 -16.78 26.39 13.30
C TRP A 380 -17.83 26.42 14.42
N SER A 381 -17.86 25.42 15.30
CA SER A 381 -18.73 25.42 16.48
C SER A 381 -18.19 26.26 17.64
N VAL A 382 -16.91 26.67 17.60
CA VAL A 382 -16.35 27.63 18.58
C VAL A 382 -17.09 28.97 18.45
N PRO A 383 -17.74 29.44 19.53
CA PRO A 383 -18.54 30.70 19.47
C PRO A 383 -17.65 31.92 19.15
N ALA A 384 -18.18 32.86 18.35
CA ALA A 384 -17.47 34.10 18.02
C ALA A 384 -17.08 34.89 19.27
N ARG A 385 -17.97 34.90 20.29
CA ARG A 385 -17.73 35.54 21.59
C ARG A 385 -16.50 35.03 22.33
N ALA A 386 -16.12 33.74 22.10
CA ALA A 386 -14.93 33.15 22.66
C ALA A 386 -13.62 33.72 22.06
N VAL A 387 -13.71 34.35 20.88
CA VAL A 387 -12.58 34.92 20.14
C VAL A 387 -12.56 36.47 20.21
N GLU A 388 -13.63 37.09 20.62
CA GLU A 388 -13.77 38.56 20.66
C GLU A 388 -13.31 39.16 22.01
N ARG A 389 -13.63 38.50 23.13
CA ARG A 389 -13.20 38.97 24.47
C ARG A 389 -11.74 38.58 24.71
N ARG A 390 -10.93 39.55 25.16
CA ARG A 390 -9.45 39.35 25.33
C ARG A 390 -9.09 38.11 26.15
N ILE A 391 -9.70 37.95 27.33
CA ILE A 391 -9.44 36.80 28.23
C ILE A 391 -9.87 35.48 27.54
N SER A 392 -11.07 35.44 26.98
CA SER A 392 -11.61 34.26 26.29
C SER A 392 -10.79 33.90 25.03
N LYS A 393 -10.25 34.90 24.31
CA LYS A 393 -9.35 34.71 23.19
C LYS A 393 -8.04 34.06 23.61
N ILE A 394 -7.41 34.54 24.67
CA ILE A 394 -6.16 33.96 25.22
C ILE A 394 -6.41 32.50 25.63
N THR A 395 -7.48 32.25 26.39
CA THR A 395 -7.83 30.89 26.82
C THR A 395 -8.07 29.96 25.62
N THR A 396 -8.79 30.41 24.58
CA THR A 396 -9.02 29.62 23.37
C THR A 396 -7.72 29.34 22.63
N CYS A 397 -6.81 30.29 22.50
CA CYS A 397 -5.50 30.09 21.88
C CYS A 397 -4.63 29.11 22.68
N ILE A 398 -4.61 29.21 24.02
CA ILE A 398 -3.87 28.29 24.88
C ILE A 398 -4.43 26.87 24.73
N LEU A 399 -5.76 26.69 24.74
CA LEU A 399 -6.39 25.39 24.57
C LEU A 399 -6.07 24.79 23.19
N ALA A 400 -6.19 25.59 22.12
CA ALA A 400 -5.86 25.15 20.77
C ALA A 400 -4.37 24.73 20.68
N ALA A 401 -3.47 25.53 21.23
CA ALA A 401 -2.04 25.20 21.27
C ALA A 401 -1.76 23.92 22.07
N ALA A 402 -2.41 23.75 23.23
CA ALA A 402 -2.29 22.53 24.03
C ALA A 402 -2.77 21.28 23.29
N VAL A 403 -3.94 21.36 22.62
CA VAL A 403 -4.46 20.26 21.81
C VAL A 403 -3.49 19.92 20.67
N LEU A 404 -2.97 20.91 19.95
CA LEU A 404 -1.99 20.69 18.87
C LEU A 404 -0.68 20.08 19.41
N ALA A 405 -0.19 20.54 20.56
CA ALA A 405 1.00 19.98 21.20
C ALA A 405 0.79 18.50 21.60
N VAL A 406 -0.37 18.17 22.18
CA VAL A 406 -0.73 16.79 22.50
C VAL A 406 -0.83 15.94 21.24
N CYS A 407 -1.51 16.43 20.20
CA CYS A 407 -1.57 15.72 18.92
C CYS A 407 -0.18 15.48 18.33
N ALA A 408 0.69 16.49 18.33
CA ALA A 408 2.05 16.38 17.83
C ALA A 408 2.88 15.37 18.64
N ALA A 409 2.78 15.39 19.97
CA ALA A 409 3.47 14.45 20.85
C ALA A 409 3.00 13.00 20.63
N LEU A 410 1.69 12.77 20.58
CA LEU A 410 1.12 11.45 20.32
C LEU A 410 1.46 10.96 18.91
N SER A 411 1.44 11.84 17.90
CA SER A 411 1.87 11.49 16.54
C SER A 411 3.34 11.11 16.50
N ARG A 412 4.20 11.82 17.24
CA ARG A 412 5.62 11.48 17.33
C ARG A 412 5.86 10.10 17.92
N VAL A 413 5.11 9.74 18.96
CA VAL A 413 5.14 8.38 19.55
C VAL A 413 4.65 7.37 18.52
N GLN A 414 3.49 7.64 17.88
CA GLN A 414 2.91 6.73 16.90
C GLN A 414 3.82 6.52 15.67
N VAL A 415 4.52 7.55 15.20
CA VAL A 415 5.53 7.46 14.14
C VAL A 415 6.62 6.44 14.52
N GLY A 416 7.05 6.41 15.78
CA GLY A 416 8.08 5.47 16.25
C GLY A 416 7.69 4.00 16.10
N TYR A 417 6.40 3.66 16.13
CA TYR A 417 5.93 2.28 15.91
C TYR A 417 6.05 1.82 14.45
N TRP A 418 6.22 2.74 13.49
CA TRP A 418 6.41 2.46 12.06
C TRP A 418 7.89 2.35 11.67
N LYS A 419 8.79 2.20 12.64
CA LYS A 419 10.23 2.16 12.40
C LYS A 419 10.66 0.97 11.56
N ASP A 420 10.15 -0.21 11.87
CA ASP A 420 10.42 -1.48 11.22
C ASP A 420 9.24 -2.46 11.42
N THR A 421 9.25 -3.57 10.70
CA THR A 421 8.17 -4.58 10.73
C THR A 421 7.97 -5.19 12.11
N GLU A 422 9.07 -5.52 12.83
CA GLU A 422 8.98 -6.13 14.16
C GLU A 422 8.32 -5.17 15.16
N THR A 423 8.76 -3.91 15.21
CA THR A 423 8.22 -2.87 16.11
C THR A 423 6.73 -2.63 15.82
N LEU A 424 6.33 -2.55 14.55
CA LEU A 424 4.96 -2.31 14.14
C LEU A 424 4.01 -3.41 14.62
N PHE A 425 4.37 -4.67 14.37
CA PHE A 425 3.47 -5.78 14.71
C PHE A 425 3.50 -6.14 16.19
N ARG A 426 4.60 -5.91 16.92
CA ARG A 426 4.60 -5.99 18.40
C ARG A 426 3.64 -4.98 18.99
N HIS A 427 3.69 -3.72 18.55
CA HIS A 427 2.73 -2.70 18.99
C HIS A 427 1.28 -3.09 18.63
N ALA A 428 1.03 -3.62 17.44
CA ALA A 428 -0.30 -4.07 17.05
C ALA A 428 -0.83 -5.16 18.01
N LEU A 429 0.01 -6.10 18.43
CA LEU A 429 -0.35 -7.14 19.42
C LEU A 429 -0.61 -6.56 20.82
N ASP A 430 0.13 -5.53 21.23
CA ASP A 430 -0.04 -4.87 22.54
C ASP A 430 -1.40 -4.15 22.65
N VAL A 431 -1.92 -3.62 21.53
CA VAL A 431 -3.10 -2.75 21.53
C VAL A 431 -4.36 -3.41 21.00
N THR A 432 -4.26 -4.60 20.39
CA THR A 432 -5.39 -5.37 19.85
C THR A 432 -5.47 -6.75 20.49
N ARG A 433 -6.62 -7.42 20.36
CA ARG A 433 -6.82 -8.80 20.80
C ARG A 433 -7.06 -9.69 19.60
N ASP A 434 -6.69 -10.96 19.72
CA ASP A 434 -6.92 -11.99 18.70
C ASP A 434 -6.47 -11.56 17.28
N ASN A 435 -5.30 -10.90 17.22
CA ASN A 435 -4.78 -10.36 15.99
C ASN A 435 -3.91 -11.40 15.24
N TRP A 436 -4.60 -12.33 14.57
CA TRP A 436 -3.99 -13.38 13.77
C TRP A 436 -3.03 -12.86 12.69
N LEU A 437 -3.35 -11.71 12.07
CA LEU A 437 -2.54 -11.11 11.04
C LEU A 437 -1.23 -10.55 11.62
N ALA A 438 -1.30 -9.85 12.76
CA ALA A 438 -0.11 -9.32 13.42
C ALA A 438 0.81 -10.45 13.91
N HIS A 439 0.26 -11.56 14.41
CA HIS A 439 1.05 -12.73 14.75
C HIS A 439 1.76 -13.32 13.52
N ASN A 440 1.07 -13.50 12.38
CA ASN A 440 1.68 -14.01 11.17
C ASN A 440 2.82 -13.10 10.66
N ASN A 441 2.58 -11.80 10.60
CA ASN A 441 3.58 -10.86 10.06
C ASN A 441 4.76 -10.65 11.03
N LEU A 442 4.53 -10.69 12.34
CA LEU A 442 5.61 -10.71 13.32
C LEU A 442 6.44 -11.99 13.20
N GLY A 443 5.79 -13.14 13.01
CA GLY A 443 6.47 -14.41 12.70
C GLY A 443 7.37 -14.29 11.47
N SER A 444 6.88 -13.69 10.38
CA SER A 444 7.66 -13.47 9.16
C SER A 444 8.86 -12.52 9.39
N ALA A 445 8.70 -11.47 10.18
CA ALA A 445 9.80 -10.57 10.54
C ALA A 445 10.87 -11.29 11.37
N LEU A 446 10.46 -12.10 12.35
CA LEU A 446 11.34 -12.87 13.21
C LEU A 446 12.08 -13.98 12.42
N GLU A 447 11.40 -14.62 11.47
CA GLU A 447 12.00 -15.61 10.56
C GLU A 447 13.13 -14.97 9.75
N ARG A 448 12.91 -13.81 9.15
CA ARG A 448 13.94 -13.04 8.42
C ARG A 448 15.12 -12.61 9.32
N ALA A 449 14.85 -12.33 10.59
CA ALA A 449 15.87 -12.03 11.59
C ALA A 449 16.60 -13.29 12.12
N GLY A 450 16.31 -14.50 11.60
CA GLY A 450 16.91 -15.77 12.04
C GLY A 450 16.36 -16.28 13.38
N LYS A 451 15.35 -15.64 13.97
CA LYS A 451 14.72 -16.05 15.24
C LYS A 451 13.63 -17.11 14.98
N ILE A 452 14.01 -18.24 14.39
CA ILE A 452 13.08 -19.24 13.83
C ILE A 452 12.10 -19.79 14.88
N ASN A 453 12.57 -20.12 16.10
CA ASN A 453 11.71 -20.68 17.13
C ASN A 453 10.64 -19.67 17.62
N GLU A 454 10.99 -18.39 17.73
CA GLU A 454 10.03 -17.33 18.05
C GLU A 454 9.00 -17.16 16.91
N ALA A 455 9.46 -17.20 15.65
CA ALA A 455 8.59 -17.15 14.48
C ALA A 455 7.55 -18.28 14.49
N ILE A 456 7.96 -19.52 14.74
CA ILE A 456 7.07 -20.68 14.85
C ILE A 456 6.01 -20.45 15.92
N ALA A 457 6.38 -19.98 17.12
CA ALA A 457 5.43 -19.71 18.19
C ALA A 457 4.37 -18.66 17.77
N HIS A 458 4.78 -17.65 16.99
CA HIS A 458 3.83 -16.64 16.49
C HIS A 458 2.92 -17.20 15.39
N TYR A 459 3.40 -18.06 14.49
CA TYR A 459 2.56 -18.73 13.49
C TYR A 459 1.54 -19.66 14.16
N GLU A 460 1.93 -20.40 15.19
CA GLU A 460 1.02 -21.21 16.00
C GLU A 460 -0.09 -20.36 16.64
N GLN A 461 0.25 -19.19 17.20
CA GLN A 461 -0.76 -18.29 17.76
C GLN A 461 -1.69 -17.75 16.67
N ALA A 462 -1.18 -17.38 15.50
CA ALA A 462 -2.01 -16.95 14.38
C ALA A 462 -3.05 -18.02 14.01
N LEU A 463 -2.61 -19.28 13.93
CA LEU A 463 -3.48 -20.42 13.58
C LEU A 463 -4.41 -20.89 14.70
N ARG A 464 -4.06 -20.68 15.98
CA ARG A 464 -5.01 -20.86 17.10
C ARG A 464 -6.17 -19.90 17.01
N ILE A 465 -5.92 -18.65 16.59
CA ILE A 465 -6.95 -17.63 16.43
C ILE A 465 -7.75 -17.87 15.14
N ARG A 466 -7.05 -18.19 14.05
CA ARG A 466 -7.64 -18.39 12.73
C ARG A 466 -7.09 -19.64 12.05
N PRO A 467 -7.70 -20.82 12.29
CA PRO A 467 -7.22 -22.09 11.75
C PRO A 467 -7.28 -22.21 10.23
N ASP A 468 -8.11 -21.42 9.56
CA ASP A 468 -8.29 -21.39 8.10
C ASP A 468 -7.38 -20.35 7.38
N TYR A 469 -6.21 -20.04 7.97
CA TYR A 469 -5.30 -19.06 7.41
C TYR A 469 -4.15 -19.73 6.61
N ALA A 470 -4.37 -19.92 5.31
CA ALA A 470 -3.43 -20.64 4.43
C ALA A 470 -2.02 -20.04 4.41
N GLU A 471 -1.88 -18.70 4.41
CA GLU A 471 -0.58 -18.04 4.44
C GLU A 471 0.20 -18.35 5.73
N ALA A 472 -0.45 -18.41 6.88
CA ALA A 472 0.22 -18.73 8.13
C ALA A 472 0.72 -20.18 8.15
N HIS A 473 -0.06 -21.13 7.63
CA HIS A 473 0.39 -22.51 7.44
C HIS A 473 1.60 -22.57 6.49
N ASN A 474 1.57 -21.88 5.37
CA ASN A 474 2.69 -21.81 4.42
C ASN A 474 3.95 -21.20 5.08
N ASN A 475 3.81 -20.12 5.82
CA ASN A 475 4.92 -19.44 6.49
C ASN A 475 5.50 -20.31 7.63
N TRP A 476 4.64 -20.98 8.39
CA TRP A 476 5.07 -21.95 9.39
C TRP A 476 5.84 -23.11 8.76
N GLY A 477 5.35 -23.65 7.63
CA GLY A 477 6.08 -24.64 6.84
C GLY A 477 7.48 -24.16 6.43
N ASN A 478 7.63 -22.90 6.02
CA ASN A 478 8.94 -22.31 5.70
C ASN A 478 9.87 -22.31 6.92
N ALA A 479 9.41 -21.86 8.08
CA ALA A 479 10.19 -21.82 9.31
C ALA A 479 10.60 -23.22 9.77
N LEU A 480 9.69 -24.20 9.69
CA LEU A 480 9.99 -25.61 9.98
C LEU A 480 11.02 -26.20 9.03
N ARG A 481 10.90 -25.93 7.72
CA ARG A 481 11.89 -26.37 6.72
C ARG A 481 13.26 -25.76 6.98
N GLN A 482 13.36 -24.48 7.32
CA GLN A 482 14.61 -23.81 7.68
C GLN A 482 15.25 -24.42 8.95
N SER A 483 14.45 -24.91 9.89
CA SER A 483 14.94 -25.61 11.09
C SER A 483 15.25 -27.10 10.86
N GLY A 484 15.14 -27.59 9.61
CA GLY A 484 15.39 -29.00 9.26
C GLY A 484 14.23 -29.95 9.57
N ARG A 485 13.09 -29.46 10.07
CA ARG A 485 11.89 -30.26 10.40
C ARG A 485 11.05 -30.51 9.15
N ILE A 486 11.64 -31.20 8.16
CA ILE A 486 11.05 -31.37 6.81
C ILE A 486 9.68 -32.07 6.84
N PRO A 487 9.47 -33.20 7.58
CA PRO A 487 8.17 -33.86 7.60
C PRO A 487 7.05 -32.95 8.12
N GLU A 488 7.31 -32.19 9.15
CA GLU A 488 6.34 -31.24 9.72
C GLU A 488 6.08 -30.05 8.77
N ALA A 489 7.10 -29.59 8.05
CA ALA A 489 6.94 -28.56 7.02
C ALA A 489 5.98 -29.01 5.91
N ILE A 490 6.13 -30.27 5.44
CA ILE A 490 5.24 -30.88 4.45
C ILE A 490 3.81 -30.87 4.94
N GLU A 491 3.56 -31.28 6.18
CA GLU A 491 2.20 -31.27 6.76
C GLU A 491 1.59 -29.86 6.75
N GLN A 492 2.37 -28.84 7.11
CA GLN A 492 1.87 -27.46 7.12
C GLN A 492 1.57 -26.94 5.69
N TYR A 493 2.39 -27.25 4.71
CA TYR A 493 2.10 -26.89 3.32
C TYR A 493 0.85 -27.62 2.78
N GLU A 494 0.65 -28.89 3.14
CA GLU A 494 -0.56 -29.63 2.79
C GLU A 494 -1.82 -29.02 3.44
N GLN A 495 -1.73 -28.54 4.70
CA GLN A 495 -2.82 -27.80 5.33
C GLN A 495 -3.11 -26.49 4.57
N ALA A 496 -2.08 -25.73 4.18
CA ALA A 496 -2.25 -24.53 3.38
C ALA A 496 -3.01 -24.82 2.08
N LEU A 497 -2.67 -25.92 1.40
CA LEU A 497 -3.30 -26.34 0.14
C LEU A 497 -4.70 -26.93 0.33
N ARG A 498 -5.01 -27.55 1.47
CA ARG A 498 -6.39 -27.94 1.81
C ARG A 498 -7.31 -26.74 1.96
N ILE A 499 -6.79 -25.63 2.52
CA ILE A 499 -7.54 -24.38 2.69
C ILE A 499 -7.66 -23.61 1.37
N ASN A 500 -6.55 -23.50 0.64
CA ASN A 500 -6.48 -22.82 -0.66
C ASN A 500 -5.75 -23.69 -1.70
N PRO A 501 -6.48 -24.50 -2.48
CA PRO A 501 -5.88 -25.37 -3.49
C PRO A 501 -5.15 -24.62 -4.63
N ASP A 502 -5.48 -23.35 -4.86
CA ASP A 502 -4.85 -22.52 -5.90
C ASP A 502 -3.71 -21.64 -5.35
N PHE A 503 -3.04 -22.09 -4.27
CA PHE A 503 -1.95 -21.33 -3.67
C PHE A 503 -0.60 -21.72 -4.30
N ALA A 504 -0.24 -21.10 -5.44
CA ALA A 504 0.98 -21.40 -6.19
C ALA A 504 2.26 -21.42 -5.34
N LYS A 505 2.41 -20.49 -4.38
CA LYS A 505 3.57 -20.42 -3.50
C LYS A 505 3.65 -21.62 -2.55
N ALA A 506 2.51 -22.11 -2.04
CA ALA A 506 2.48 -23.29 -1.18
C ALA A 506 2.78 -24.56 -1.97
N HIS A 507 2.27 -24.71 -3.20
CA HIS A 507 2.66 -25.81 -4.09
C HIS A 507 4.16 -25.79 -4.36
N TYR A 508 4.74 -24.64 -4.69
CA TYR A 508 6.17 -24.50 -4.90
C TYR A 508 6.97 -24.92 -3.64
N ASN A 509 6.61 -24.40 -2.46
CA ASN A 509 7.31 -24.69 -1.23
C ASN A 509 7.19 -26.17 -0.81
N LEU A 510 6.02 -26.78 -1.03
CA LEU A 510 5.82 -28.21 -0.82
C LEU A 510 6.70 -29.03 -1.78
N GLY A 511 6.78 -28.63 -3.06
CA GLY A 511 7.70 -29.26 -4.02
C GLY A 511 9.16 -29.22 -3.55
N VAL A 512 9.61 -28.08 -3.02
CA VAL A 512 10.98 -27.97 -2.45
C VAL A 512 11.17 -28.90 -1.25
N ALA A 513 10.19 -28.95 -0.33
CA ALA A 513 10.28 -29.81 0.86
C ALA A 513 10.25 -31.32 0.49
N LEU A 514 9.42 -31.72 -0.47
CA LEU A 514 9.34 -33.08 -0.98
C LEU A 514 10.65 -33.51 -1.69
N TRP A 515 11.24 -32.62 -2.47
CA TRP A 515 12.54 -32.85 -3.09
C TRP A 515 13.64 -33.06 -2.01
N GLN A 516 13.65 -32.22 -0.97
CA GLN A 516 14.56 -32.38 0.17
C GLN A 516 14.34 -33.71 0.93
N ALA A 517 13.10 -34.20 0.95
CA ALA A 517 12.75 -35.51 1.52
C ALA A 517 13.04 -36.72 0.59
N GLY A 518 13.61 -36.49 -0.61
CA GLY A 518 13.89 -37.53 -1.60
C GLY A 518 12.64 -38.00 -2.40
N ARG A 519 11.49 -37.36 -2.25
CA ARG A 519 10.23 -37.66 -2.94
C ARG A 519 10.14 -36.91 -4.29
N THR A 520 11.03 -37.29 -5.21
CA THR A 520 11.28 -36.52 -6.45
C THR A 520 10.06 -36.42 -7.35
N GLU A 521 9.29 -37.48 -7.57
CA GLU A 521 8.10 -37.47 -8.45
C GLU A 521 6.98 -36.60 -7.85
N ASP A 522 6.78 -36.68 -6.55
CA ASP A 522 5.81 -35.83 -5.87
C ASP A 522 6.20 -34.34 -5.97
N ALA A 523 7.49 -34.03 -5.84
CA ALA A 523 8.01 -32.67 -6.01
C ALA A 523 7.74 -32.12 -7.41
N ILE A 524 7.98 -32.93 -8.45
CA ILE A 524 7.68 -32.58 -9.85
C ILE A 524 6.20 -32.22 -9.98
N GLY A 525 5.29 -33.08 -9.49
CA GLY A 525 3.85 -32.83 -9.57
C GLY A 525 3.43 -31.51 -8.90
N HIS A 526 4.04 -31.17 -7.77
CA HIS A 526 3.73 -29.91 -7.07
C HIS A 526 4.35 -28.68 -7.76
N TYR A 527 5.51 -28.77 -8.37
CA TYR A 527 6.05 -27.68 -9.21
C TYR A 527 5.18 -27.47 -10.45
N GLU A 528 4.70 -28.51 -11.09
CA GLU A 528 3.76 -28.41 -12.23
C GLU A 528 2.46 -27.73 -11.83
N GLN A 529 1.90 -28.07 -10.64
CA GLN A 529 0.72 -27.38 -10.14
C GLN A 529 1.00 -25.90 -9.88
N ALA A 530 2.14 -25.56 -9.26
CA ALA A 530 2.53 -24.16 -9.05
C ALA A 530 2.61 -23.39 -10.37
N LEU A 531 3.14 -24.02 -11.43
CA LEU A 531 3.26 -23.42 -12.77
C LEU A 531 1.94 -23.37 -13.54
N ARG A 532 1.02 -24.32 -13.31
CA ARG A 532 -0.35 -24.26 -13.85
C ARG A 532 -1.11 -23.05 -13.31
N ILE A 533 -0.97 -22.78 -12.01
CA ILE A 533 -1.59 -21.64 -11.35
C ILE A 533 -0.88 -20.34 -11.76
N ARG A 534 0.47 -20.37 -11.83
CA ARG A 534 1.30 -19.22 -12.11
C ARG A 534 2.37 -19.53 -13.16
N PRO A 535 2.04 -19.39 -14.46
CA PRO A 535 2.94 -19.72 -15.55
C PRO A 535 4.22 -18.89 -15.66
N ASP A 536 4.27 -17.70 -15.05
CA ASP A 536 5.43 -16.80 -15.03
C ASP A 536 6.33 -16.96 -13.79
N TYR A 537 6.28 -18.12 -13.13
CA TYR A 537 7.05 -18.37 -11.90
C TYR A 537 8.45 -18.90 -12.22
N ALA A 538 9.40 -18.00 -12.55
CA ALA A 538 10.75 -18.35 -13.00
C ALA A 538 11.47 -19.33 -12.07
N VAL A 539 11.38 -19.15 -10.73
CA VAL A 539 12.05 -20.03 -9.75
C VAL A 539 11.41 -21.42 -9.73
N ALA A 540 10.11 -21.54 -9.95
CA ALA A 540 9.46 -22.85 -10.06
C ALA A 540 9.87 -23.58 -11.34
N HIS A 541 9.96 -22.88 -12.48
CA HIS A 541 10.51 -23.43 -13.71
C HIS A 541 11.97 -23.90 -13.53
N TYR A 542 12.79 -23.11 -12.87
CA TYR A 542 14.18 -23.48 -12.57
C TYR A 542 14.26 -24.74 -11.71
N ASN A 543 13.49 -24.82 -10.61
CA ASN A 543 13.52 -25.97 -9.72
C ASN A 543 12.94 -27.23 -10.40
N LEU A 544 11.86 -27.09 -11.15
CA LEU A 544 11.30 -28.18 -11.93
C LEU A 544 12.32 -28.70 -12.96
N GLY A 545 12.93 -27.81 -13.75
CA GLY A 545 13.94 -28.19 -14.74
C GLY A 545 15.15 -28.85 -14.10
N THR A 546 15.62 -28.35 -12.95
CA THR A 546 16.71 -28.97 -12.21
C THR A 546 16.35 -30.36 -11.69
N THR A 547 15.15 -30.51 -11.14
CA THR A 547 14.63 -31.80 -10.62
C THR A 547 14.45 -32.83 -11.73
N LEU A 548 13.86 -32.41 -12.87
CA LEU A 548 13.72 -33.26 -14.07
C LEU A 548 15.07 -33.70 -14.63
N GLY A 549 16.08 -32.80 -14.65
CA GLY A 549 17.43 -33.09 -15.06
C GLY A 549 18.12 -34.14 -14.18
N GLN A 550 17.88 -34.11 -12.86
CA GLN A 550 18.34 -35.12 -11.91
C GLN A 550 17.60 -36.46 -12.09
N ALA A 551 16.32 -36.42 -12.41
CA ALA A 551 15.49 -37.60 -12.72
C ALA A 551 15.80 -38.20 -14.11
N GLY A 552 16.72 -37.63 -14.91
CA GLY A 552 17.08 -38.12 -16.23
C GLY A 552 16.13 -37.68 -17.38
N ARG A 553 15.10 -36.90 -17.09
CA ARG A 553 14.14 -36.35 -18.05
C ARG A 553 14.71 -35.09 -18.74
N ILE A 554 15.86 -35.29 -19.47
CA ILE A 554 16.67 -34.18 -19.97
C ILE A 554 15.95 -33.22 -20.93
N PRO A 555 15.17 -33.71 -21.93
CA PRO A 555 14.45 -32.80 -22.84
C PRO A 555 13.48 -31.87 -22.11
N GLU A 556 12.73 -32.38 -21.15
CA GLU A 556 11.79 -31.60 -20.35
C GLU A 556 12.52 -30.61 -19.41
N ALA A 557 13.67 -31.03 -18.85
CA ALA A 557 14.53 -30.17 -18.06
C ALA A 557 14.95 -28.92 -18.86
N ILE A 558 15.38 -29.12 -20.11
CA ILE A 558 15.80 -28.02 -21.00
C ILE A 558 14.64 -27.06 -21.23
N GLU A 559 13.45 -27.57 -21.55
CA GLU A 559 12.26 -26.73 -21.79
C GLU A 559 11.96 -25.81 -20.60
N HIS A 560 11.96 -26.37 -19.40
CA HIS A 560 11.68 -25.58 -18.19
C HIS A 560 12.80 -24.60 -17.83
N LEU A 561 14.08 -24.95 -18.01
CA LEU A 561 15.19 -24.04 -17.80
C LEU A 561 15.17 -22.88 -18.83
N GLU A 562 14.83 -23.14 -20.07
CA GLU A 562 14.62 -22.10 -21.08
C GLU A 562 13.45 -21.19 -20.73
N GLN A 563 12.33 -21.73 -20.19
CA GLN A 563 11.23 -20.92 -19.70
C GLN A 563 11.66 -20.03 -18.54
N ALA A 564 12.43 -20.56 -17.58
CA ALA A 564 12.98 -19.75 -16.49
C ALA A 564 13.79 -18.55 -17.02
N LEU A 565 14.63 -18.79 -18.06
CA LEU A 565 15.46 -17.77 -18.69
C LEU A 565 14.66 -16.80 -19.57
N ARG A 566 13.54 -17.22 -20.17
CA ARG A 566 12.64 -16.30 -20.87
C ARG A 566 11.97 -15.30 -19.91
N ILE A 567 11.63 -15.75 -18.69
CA ILE A 567 11.02 -14.92 -17.65
C ILE A 567 12.10 -14.07 -16.97
N LYS A 568 13.26 -14.65 -16.66
CA LYS A 568 14.38 -13.98 -15.99
C LYS A 568 15.68 -14.24 -16.77
N PRO A 569 16.04 -13.39 -17.75
CA PRO A 569 17.22 -13.59 -18.60
C PRO A 569 18.56 -13.53 -17.87
N ASP A 570 18.62 -12.88 -16.70
CA ASP A 570 19.82 -12.76 -15.85
C ASP A 570 19.87 -13.81 -14.73
N TYR A 571 19.34 -15.03 -14.97
CA TYR A 571 19.34 -16.11 -13.98
C TYR A 571 20.56 -17.01 -14.16
N ALA A 572 21.68 -16.67 -13.50
CA ALA A 572 22.97 -17.36 -13.67
C ALA A 572 22.90 -18.89 -13.42
N GLU A 573 22.20 -19.31 -12.34
CA GLU A 573 22.06 -20.73 -12.01
C GLU A 573 21.21 -21.48 -13.05
N ALA A 574 20.23 -20.84 -13.67
CA ALA A 574 19.43 -21.43 -14.73
C ALA A 574 20.26 -21.62 -16.01
N HIS A 575 21.08 -20.62 -16.39
CA HIS A 575 22.06 -20.77 -17.47
C HIS A 575 23.06 -21.90 -17.19
N TYR A 576 23.56 -21.98 -15.97
CA TYR A 576 24.50 -23.04 -15.57
C TYR A 576 23.89 -24.43 -15.70
N ASN A 577 22.67 -24.64 -15.17
CA ASN A 577 22.01 -25.95 -15.20
C ASN A 577 21.52 -26.31 -16.61
N LEU A 578 21.12 -25.32 -17.44
CA LEU A 578 20.80 -25.54 -18.85
C LEU A 578 22.05 -26.04 -19.63
N GLY A 579 23.22 -25.47 -19.37
CA GLY A 579 24.48 -25.95 -19.93
C GLY A 579 24.75 -27.39 -19.56
N ILE A 580 24.54 -27.80 -18.30
CA ILE A 580 24.68 -29.21 -17.87
C ILE A 580 23.68 -30.11 -18.62
N ALA A 581 22.43 -29.71 -18.75
CA ALA A 581 21.41 -30.49 -19.47
C ALA A 581 21.75 -30.64 -20.95
N LEU A 582 22.24 -29.57 -21.60
CA LEU A 582 22.64 -29.57 -23.00
C LEU A 582 23.84 -30.52 -23.26
N VAL A 583 24.84 -30.58 -22.37
CA VAL A 583 25.94 -31.56 -22.49
C VAL A 583 25.41 -32.98 -22.41
N ARG A 584 24.49 -33.26 -21.46
CA ARG A 584 23.84 -34.60 -21.37
C ARG A 584 23.04 -34.97 -22.62
N LEU A 585 22.54 -33.96 -23.35
CA LEU A 585 21.85 -34.15 -24.62
C LEU A 585 22.79 -34.21 -25.83
N GLY A 586 24.13 -34.10 -25.64
CA GLY A 586 25.12 -34.11 -26.71
C GLY A 586 25.26 -32.75 -27.45
N ARG A 587 24.88 -31.64 -26.85
CA ARG A 587 24.95 -30.29 -27.43
C ARG A 587 25.99 -29.39 -26.69
N PRO A 588 27.29 -29.78 -26.64
CA PRO A 588 28.28 -29.07 -25.81
C PRO A 588 28.58 -27.65 -26.30
N GLN A 589 28.45 -27.34 -27.60
CA GLN A 589 28.69 -25.99 -28.13
C GLN A 589 27.65 -24.99 -27.59
N GLU A 590 26.40 -25.38 -27.50
CA GLU A 590 25.34 -24.53 -26.92
C GLU A 590 25.50 -24.39 -25.41
N ALA A 591 25.95 -25.47 -24.74
CA ALA A 591 26.27 -25.44 -23.31
C ALA A 591 27.35 -24.40 -22.98
N MET A 592 28.42 -24.31 -23.79
CA MET A 592 29.43 -23.26 -23.61
C MET A 592 28.85 -21.86 -23.64
N GLY A 593 27.95 -21.56 -24.61
CA GLY A 593 27.30 -20.28 -24.69
C GLY A 593 26.50 -19.94 -23.43
N HIS A 594 25.81 -20.92 -22.84
CA HIS A 594 25.05 -20.71 -21.61
C HIS A 594 25.96 -20.54 -20.38
N TRP A 595 27.06 -21.24 -20.27
CA TRP A 595 28.02 -21.03 -19.18
C TRP A 595 28.73 -19.66 -19.31
N GLU A 596 29.02 -19.18 -20.52
CA GLU A 596 29.47 -17.81 -20.74
C GLU A 596 28.44 -16.76 -20.29
N GLN A 597 27.15 -16.99 -20.54
CA GLN A 597 26.10 -16.12 -20.02
C GLN A 597 26.03 -16.18 -18.49
N ALA A 598 26.10 -17.36 -17.88
CA ALA A 598 26.16 -17.50 -16.43
C ALA A 598 27.31 -16.67 -15.83
N LEU A 599 28.48 -16.72 -16.47
CA LEU A 599 29.67 -15.99 -16.04
C LEU A 599 29.61 -14.48 -16.32
N ARG A 600 28.83 -14.04 -17.31
CA ARG A 600 28.55 -12.60 -17.50
C ARG A 600 27.67 -12.04 -16.38
N VAL A 601 26.69 -12.83 -15.94
CA VAL A 601 25.80 -12.44 -14.82
C VAL A 601 26.53 -12.56 -13.49
N GLN A 602 27.25 -13.67 -13.29
CA GLN A 602 27.97 -13.99 -12.05
C GLN A 602 29.42 -14.35 -12.33
N PRO A 603 30.35 -13.35 -12.42
CA PRO A 603 31.77 -13.61 -12.76
C PRO A 603 32.51 -14.49 -11.77
N HIS A 604 32.01 -14.65 -10.54
CA HIS A 604 32.64 -15.50 -9.50
C HIS A 604 31.93 -16.85 -9.34
N PHE A 605 31.46 -17.46 -10.43
CA PHE A 605 30.83 -18.78 -10.41
C PHE A 605 31.87 -19.87 -10.74
N ALA A 606 32.53 -20.44 -9.73
CA ALA A 606 33.64 -21.39 -9.90
C ALA A 606 33.26 -22.65 -10.69
N GLU A 607 32.06 -23.20 -10.45
CA GLU A 607 31.56 -24.39 -11.12
C GLU A 607 31.27 -24.12 -12.61
N ALA A 608 30.82 -22.95 -12.97
CA ALA A 608 30.61 -22.56 -14.37
C ALA A 608 31.93 -22.37 -15.10
N HIS A 609 32.95 -21.77 -14.47
CA HIS A 609 34.29 -21.71 -15.01
C HIS A 609 34.88 -23.11 -15.24
N TYR A 610 34.73 -24.04 -14.29
CA TYR A 610 35.18 -25.39 -14.38
C TYR A 610 34.55 -26.17 -15.55
N ASN A 611 33.19 -26.12 -15.66
CA ASN A 611 32.49 -26.85 -16.72
C ASN A 611 32.76 -26.24 -18.11
N LEU A 612 32.89 -24.92 -18.22
CA LEU A 612 33.29 -24.26 -19.46
C LEU A 612 34.71 -24.66 -19.86
N ALA A 613 35.65 -24.79 -18.89
CA ALA A 613 36.99 -25.22 -19.15
C ALA A 613 37.04 -26.65 -19.70
N ILE A 614 36.25 -27.59 -19.13
CA ILE A 614 36.13 -28.97 -19.65
C ILE A 614 35.65 -28.95 -21.11
N ALA A 615 34.61 -28.20 -21.42
CA ALA A 615 34.06 -28.15 -22.76
C ALA A 615 35.05 -27.51 -23.77
N LEU A 616 35.80 -26.49 -23.36
CA LEU A 616 36.86 -25.87 -24.16
C LEU A 616 38.03 -26.82 -24.39
N GLU A 617 38.45 -27.60 -23.37
CA GLU A 617 39.45 -28.64 -23.50
C GLU A 617 39.06 -29.71 -24.55
N GLN A 618 37.80 -30.19 -24.46
CA GLN A 618 37.24 -31.13 -25.43
C GLN A 618 37.14 -30.55 -26.85
N ALA A 619 36.93 -29.23 -26.96
CA ALA A 619 36.91 -28.52 -28.23
C ALA A 619 38.34 -28.18 -28.77
N GLY A 620 39.40 -28.59 -28.07
CA GLY A 620 40.80 -28.33 -28.48
C GLY A 620 41.27 -26.90 -28.15
N LYS A 621 40.51 -26.10 -27.47
CA LYS A 621 40.82 -24.70 -27.08
C LYS A 621 41.61 -24.67 -25.75
N ILE A 622 42.77 -25.31 -25.74
CA ILE A 622 43.53 -25.57 -24.53
C ILE A 622 43.92 -24.32 -23.75
N LYS A 623 44.33 -23.23 -24.45
CA LYS A 623 44.71 -21.96 -23.77
C LYS A 623 43.53 -21.33 -23.02
N GLU A 624 42.36 -21.32 -23.63
CA GLU A 624 41.12 -20.76 -23.01
C GLU A 624 40.72 -21.65 -21.82
N ALA A 625 40.79 -23.00 -21.96
CA ALA A 625 40.50 -23.93 -20.88
C ALA A 625 41.39 -23.70 -19.65
N ILE A 626 42.70 -23.54 -19.85
CA ILE A 626 43.67 -23.22 -18.78
C ILE A 626 43.27 -21.94 -18.05
N GLY A 627 42.90 -20.88 -18.79
CA GLY A 627 42.43 -19.62 -18.19
C GLY A 627 41.22 -19.81 -17.29
N HIS A 628 40.25 -20.60 -17.71
CA HIS A 628 39.03 -20.86 -16.93
C HIS A 628 39.30 -21.79 -15.73
N TYR A 629 40.15 -22.80 -15.81
CA TYR A 629 40.58 -23.57 -14.66
C TYR A 629 41.30 -22.73 -13.61
N GLN A 630 42.14 -21.78 -14.05
CA GLN A 630 42.80 -20.84 -13.14
C GLN A 630 41.81 -19.92 -12.44
N GLN A 631 40.78 -19.43 -13.15
CA GLN A 631 39.73 -18.63 -12.53
C GLN A 631 38.93 -19.45 -11.52
N ALA A 632 38.55 -20.68 -11.85
CA ALA A 632 37.87 -21.58 -10.92
C ALA A 632 38.67 -21.76 -9.62
N LEU A 633 39.98 -21.97 -9.72
CA LEU A 633 40.87 -22.10 -8.56
C LEU A 633 41.10 -20.79 -7.80
N ARG A 634 41.10 -19.65 -8.48
CA ARG A 634 41.15 -18.33 -7.83
C ARG A 634 39.93 -18.09 -6.95
N ILE A 635 38.74 -18.50 -7.43
CA ILE A 635 37.47 -18.35 -6.72
C ILE A 635 37.38 -19.40 -5.60
N LYS A 636 37.72 -20.64 -5.90
CA LYS A 636 37.63 -21.78 -4.99
C LYS A 636 39.00 -22.51 -4.94
N PRO A 637 39.93 -22.10 -4.05
CA PRO A 637 41.29 -22.65 -4.01
C PRO A 637 41.39 -24.16 -3.71
N ASP A 638 40.38 -24.74 -3.08
CA ASP A 638 40.26 -26.15 -2.74
C ASP A 638 39.53 -26.99 -3.80
N TYR A 639 39.35 -26.46 -5.01
CA TYR A 639 38.68 -27.15 -6.12
C TYR A 639 39.66 -28.17 -6.78
N ASN A 640 39.83 -29.30 -6.13
CA ASN A 640 40.85 -30.33 -6.52
C ASN A 640 40.71 -30.77 -7.98
N GLN A 641 39.47 -31.01 -8.45
CA GLN A 641 39.20 -31.40 -9.85
C GLN A 641 39.76 -30.40 -10.87
N ALA A 642 39.60 -29.09 -10.60
CA ALA A 642 40.16 -28.04 -11.47
C ALA A 642 41.69 -28.00 -11.40
N ARG A 643 42.26 -28.24 -10.22
CA ARG A 643 43.72 -28.32 -10.02
C ARG A 643 44.33 -29.47 -10.80
N ASP A 644 43.76 -30.67 -10.70
CA ASP A 644 44.23 -31.87 -11.39
C ASP A 644 44.14 -31.70 -12.91
N ALA A 645 43.03 -31.12 -13.41
CA ALA A 645 42.88 -30.83 -14.83
C ALA A 645 43.91 -29.81 -15.32
N LEU A 646 44.14 -28.74 -14.56
CA LEU A 646 45.16 -27.72 -14.90
C LEU A 646 46.57 -28.32 -14.94
N THR A 647 46.93 -29.11 -13.92
CA THR A 647 48.27 -29.79 -13.84
C THR A 647 48.46 -30.74 -15.02
N ARG A 648 47.47 -31.53 -15.38
CA ARG A 648 47.51 -32.43 -16.53
C ARG A 648 47.75 -31.68 -17.84
N LEU A 649 47.03 -30.57 -18.07
CA LEU A 649 47.18 -29.78 -19.29
C LEU A 649 48.51 -29.03 -19.36
N GLN A 650 49.09 -28.62 -18.23
CA GLN A 650 50.40 -27.98 -18.17
C GLN A 650 51.57 -28.99 -18.36
N ALA A 651 51.38 -30.23 -17.94
CA ALA A 651 52.38 -31.32 -18.14
C ALA A 651 52.38 -31.85 -19.57
N GLY A 652 51.32 -31.67 -20.35
CA GLY A 652 51.17 -32.11 -21.73
C GLY A 652 51.54 -31.08 -22.80
N GLN A 653 51.94 -29.87 -22.38
CA GLN A 653 52.51 -28.80 -23.21
C GLN A 653 54.04 -28.80 -23.14
#